data_6977b996547f95070a9ab3ce997c400c
#
_entry.id   6977b996547f95070a9ab3ce997c400c
#
_cell.length_a   1.000
_cell.length_b   1.000
_cell.length_c   1.000
_cell.angle_alpha   90.00
_cell.angle_beta   90.00
_cell.angle_gamma   90.00
#
_symmetry.space_group_name_H-M   'P 1'
#
loop_
_entity.id
_entity.type
_entity.pdbx_description
1 polymer ?
#
loop_
_entity_poly.entity_id
_entity_poly.type
_entity_poly.pdbx_seq_one_letter_code
_entity_poly.pdbx_strand_id
1 'polypeptide(L)'
;MNRLYWLVVAVSVGLFSGCASMPNAVEQTPQDMSASMTAESAASGSTAARPLPHPQDPEPGFEQAVNAGTRTMTGEPGDAYWTQEARYDLDAQVFPEDKRVEASATITYTNNSPDTLRQVFVELAQNLHKEGVVRNTLSEVTGGIDLQRVALDGANATEITGPGQQARGPRYVVQNTNLVLVPTAPLLPGATVTMEVDYGFTIPQQGASGRMGYSEDDLFFVAYWYPQVSVYDDIVGWMTDPFLGRAEFYADFADYDLSITAPSEWIVQSTGALQNAESVLTDEALNRHNAAVQSDTPQMIAQPGQRVTADGDDGTLTWKYQAERVRDVAFSLTKGNWEAARTPVGDFDGDGATDYTQIHTFWRDAAPKWTEVTKYQQHAITFFSEYTGIDYPWPHMSAVEGGGIIGGGMEFPMMTIMGDYNQRSARMLYAVTAHELAHMWVPMMVNTNERRYSWMDEGMTSFKENVSRGDYFDDSDAIASDRQDYIRFTQNGGQAPIMRWSNYHYSGAAFGVASYRKPATLHAALRGLLGTSTFNEAYRAFLADWQYKHPYPSDFFNTFERVSGRDLDWFWASFYYETWTLDHAIASVSTSGDRVEITVEDQGRAFMPVRLTLTLDDGSTLEREIPVDVWLRGRTSATTTVNVDGASVQRIEIDAEQHFPDVDRSDNVWTTGDA
;
A
#
# COMPACT_ATOMS: atom_id res chain seq x y z
N MET A 1 -39.27 27.67 10.71
CA MET A 1 -38.66 28.99 10.38
C MET A 1 -37.39 29.13 11.23
N ASN A 2 -36.26 28.74 10.74
CA ASN A 2 -34.95 29.16 11.29
C ASN A 2 -33.94 29.03 10.17
N ARG A 3 -33.28 30.13 9.90
CA ARG A 3 -32.39 30.35 8.77
C ARG A 3 -31.01 29.79 9.08
N LEU A 4 -30.48 28.97 8.18
CA LEU A 4 -29.06 28.58 8.13
C LEU A 4 -28.21 29.81 7.72
N TYR A 5 -27.21 30.14 8.51
CA TYR A 5 -26.18 31.08 8.14
C TYR A 5 -24.91 30.32 7.72
N TRP A 6 -24.53 30.49 6.48
CA TRP A 6 -23.20 30.12 5.98
C TRP A 6 -22.23 31.27 6.27
N LEU A 7 -21.15 31.01 6.97
CA LEU A 7 -20.05 31.95 7.14
C LEU A 7 -18.97 31.63 6.12
N VAL A 8 -18.86 32.49 5.09
CA VAL A 8 -17.77 32.51 4.11
C VAL A 8 -16.66 33.36 4.73
N VAL A 9 -15.49 32.75 4.98
CA VAL A 9 -14.27 33.50 5.32
C VAL A 9 -13.64 34.00 4.03
N ALA A 10 -13.75 35.30 3.78
CA ALA A 10 -13.09 35.98 2.68
C ALA A 10 -11.64 36.29 3.05
N VAL A 11 -10.70 35.67 2.34
CA VAL A 11 -9.28 36.06 2.35
C VAL A 11 -9.11 37.21 1.35
N SER A 12 -8.79 38.40 1.85
CA SER A 12 -8.48 39.56 1.04
C SER A 12 -7.08 39.46 0.43
N VAL A 13 -7.01 39.30 -0.89
CA VAL A 13 -5.79 39.42 -1.68
C VAL A 13 -5.63 40.90 -2.07
N GLY A 14 -4.58 41.52 -1.56
CA GLY A 14 -4.19 42.87 -1.96
C GLY A 14 -3.50 42.85 -3.35
N LEU A 15 -4.12 43.53 -4.30
CA LEU A 15 -3.57 43.80 -5.63
C LEU A 15 -2.54 44.92 -5.54
N PHE A 16 -1.28 44.63 -5.84
CA PHE A 16 -0.31 45.67 -6.23
C PHE A 16 -0.13 45.64 -7.75
N SER A 17 -0.59 46.72 -8.36
CA SER A 17 -0.33 47.02 -9.77
C SER A 17 1.09 47.58 -9.91
N GLY A 18 1.95 46.88 -10.66
CA GLY A 18 3.22 47.41 -11.13
C GLY A 18 3.34 47.16 -12.63
N CYS A 19 3.18 48.24 -13.43
CA CYS A 19 3.51 48.23 -14.86
C CYS A 19 5.01 48.20 -15.05
N ALA A 20 5.52 47.18 -15.78
CA ALA A 20 6.84 47.22 -16.40
C ALA A 20 6.72 46.76 -17.85
N SER A 21 7.21 47.61 -18.74
CA SER A 21 7.21 47.56 -20.19
C SER A 21 8.00 46.36 -20.76
N MET A 22 7.40 45.71 -21.76
CA MET A 22 8.07 44.69 -22.59
C MET A 22 9.03 45.33 -23.61
N PRO A 23 10.17 44.70 -23.92
CA PRO A 23 10.93 44.99 -25.14
C PRO A 23 10.50 44.05 -26.28
N ASN A 24 10.62 44.62 -27.48
CA ASN A 24 10.18 44.15 -28.78
C ASN A 24 10.66 42.77 -29.17
N ALA A 25 9.78 41.97 -29.77
CA ALA A 25 10.07 40.76 -30.50
C ALA A 25 10.83 41.07 -31.80
N VAL A 26 11.86 40.29 -32.06
CA VAL A 26 12.57 40.22 -33.34
C VAL A 26 11.92 39.14 -34.19
N GLU A 27 11.38 39.54 -35.34
CA GLU A 27 10.91 38.64 -36.39
C GLU A 27 12.09 37.82 -36.95
N GLN A 28 11.99 36.51 -36.93
CA GLN A 28 12.79 35.62 -37.78
C GLN A 28 11.86 34.88 -38.76
N THR A 29 12.10 35.13 -40.03
CA THR A 29 11.46 34.50 -41.18
C THR A 29 11.84 33.02 -41.30
N PRO A 30 10.89 32.10 -41.64
CA PRO A 30 11.21 30.72 -41.97
C PRO A 30 11.78 30.57 -43.37
N GLN A 31 12.90 29.89 -43.50
CA GLN A 31 13.42 29.43 -44.78
C GLN A 31 12.68 28.15 -45.22
N ASP A 32 12.19 28.15 -46.46
CA ASP A 32 11.63 27.05 -47.19
C ASP A 32 12.59 25.83 -47.28
N MET A 33 12.07 24.67 -46.86
CA MET A 33 12.55 23.37 -47.36
C MET A 33 11.33 22.62 -47.93
N SER A 34 11.09 22.76 -49.21
CA SER A 34 10.17 21.94 -49.97
C SER A 34 10.78 20.57 -50.25
N ALA A 35 10.29 19.50 -49.59
CA ALA A 35 10.46 18.15 -50.04
C ALA A 35 9.11 17.60 -50.49
N SER A 36 9.03 17.29 -51.79
CA SER A 36 7.84 16.75 -52.44
C SER A 36 7.47 15.38 -51.88
N MET A 37 6.32 15.30 -51.23
CA MET A 37 5.62 14.03 -51.00
C MET A 37 4.42 13.94 -51.94
N THR A 38 4.42 12.93 -52.76
CA THR A 38 3.31 12.56 -53.63
C THR A 38 2.09 12.19 -52.79
N ALA A 39 0.97 12.89 -53.03
CA ALA A 39 -0.29 12.62 -52.36
C ALA A 39 -0.92 11.34 -52.91
N GLU A 40 -1.04 10.34 -52.09
CA GLU A 40 -1.98 9.22 -52.31
C GLU A 40 -3.32 9.59 -51.66
N SER A 41 -4.35 9.37 -52.45
CA SER A 41 -5.75 9.69 -52.22
C SER A 41 -6.26 9.17 -50.86
N ALA A 42 -6.59 10.08 -49.95
CA ALA A 42 -7.32 9.78 -48.72
C ALA A 42 -8.82 9.66 -49.02
N ALA A 43 -9.36 8.46 -48.83
CA ALA A 43 -10.81 8.27 -48.70
C ALA A 43 -11.30 8.97 -47.39
N SER A 44 -12.16 9.95 -47.54
CA SER A 44 -12.73 10.69 -46.41
C SER A 44 -13.84 9.90 -45.73
N GLY A 45 -13.50 9.13 -44.73
CA GLY A 45 -14.41 8.74 -43.69
C GLY A 45 -14.05 9.54 -42.42
N SER A 46 -14.95 10.35 -41.93
CA SER A 46 -14.81 11.02 -40.64
C SER A 46 -14.95 9.98 -39.51
N THR A 47 -13.88 9.28 -39.24
CA THR A 47 -13.77 8.57 -37.97
C THR A 47 -13.43 9.58 -36.88
N ALA A 48 -14.20 9.61 -35.80
CA ALA A 48 -13.82 10.37 -34.62
C ALA A 48 -12.38 10.00 -34.25
N ALA A 49 -11.51 11.01 -34.12
CA ALA A 49 -10.10 10.77 -33.80
C ALA A 49 -10.03 9.98 -32.49
N ARG A 50 -9.28 8.88 -32.47
CA ARG A 50 -9.01 8.10 -31.24
C ARG A 50 -8.37 9.04 -30.21
N PRO A 51 -8.79 9.02 -28.94
CA PRO A 51 -8.08 9.73 -27.90
C PRO A 51 -6.66 9.14 -27.78
N LEU A 52 -5.67 10.04 -27.68
CA LEU A 52 -4.28 9.66 -27.43
C LEU A 52 -3.94 9.93 -25.96
N PRO A 53 -3.08 9.12 -25.34
CA PRO A 53 -2.60 9.39 -23.99
C PRO A 53 -1.77 10.67 -24.01
N HIS A 54 -1.96 11.49 -22.98
CA HIS A 54 -1.13 12.65 -22.74
C HIS A 54 -0.23 12.39 -21.54
N PRO A 55 1.02 12.92 -21.52
CA PRO A 55 1.82 12.96 -20.32
C PRO A 55 0.97 13.52 -19.17
N GLN A 56 1.07 12.88 -18.01
CA GLN A 56 0.31 13.30 -16.84
C GLN A 56 1.15 14.26 -16.01
N ASP A 57 0.50 15.29 -15.46
CA ASP A 57 1.16 16.16 -14.49
C ASP A 57 1.45 15.35 -13.21
N PRO A 58 2.63 15.53 -12.59
CA PRO A 58 2.94 14.90 -11.31
C PRO A 58 2.00 15.44 -10.21
N GLU A 59 2.06 14.83 -9.04
CA GLU A 59 1.28 15.25 -7.88
C GLU A 59 1.58 16.71 -7.52
N PRO A 60 0.54 17.48 -7.11
CA PRO A 60 0.74 18.84 -6.65
C PRO A 60 1.81 18.91 -5.55
N GLY A 61 2.84 19.73 -5.74
CA GLY A 61 4.01 19.83 -4.84
C GLY A 61 5.25 19.11 -5.36
N PHE A 62 5.13 18.13 -6.25
CA PHE A 62 6.28 17.33 -6.73
C PHE A 62 7.34 18.20 -7.43
N GLU A 63 6.95 19.08 -8.34
CA GLU A 63 7.89 20.00 -9.00
C GLU A 63 8.59 20.94 -8.00
N GLN A 64 7.89 21.34 -6.94
CA GLN A 64 8.47 22.16 -5.88
C GLN A 64 9.52 21.37 -5.08
N ALA A 65 9.25 20.11 -4.80
CA ALA A 65 10.17 19.20 -4.12
C ALA A 65 11.43 18.92 -4.98
N VAL A 66 11.25 18.72 -6.30
CA VAL A 66 12.39 18.60 -7.24
C VAL A 66 13.23 19.88 -7.24
N ASN A 67 12.59 21.05 -7.30
CA ASN A 67 13.30 22.33 -7.27
C ASN A 67 14.00 22.59 -5.93
N ALA A 68 13.46 22.06 -4.83
CA ALA A 68 14.08 22.11 -3.49
C ALA A 68 15.23 21.10 -3.33
N GLY A 69 15.37 20.16 -4.26
CA GLY A 69 16.37 19.09 -4.23
C GLY A 69 16.04 17.93 -3.31
N THR A 70 14.81 17.84 -2.83
CA THR A 70 14.35 16.69 -2.01
C THR A 70 13.95 15.49 -2.88
N ARG A 71 13.60 15.73 -4.15
CA ARG A 71 13.27 14.67 -5.14
C ARG A 71 14.00 14.91 -6.46
N THR A 72 13.95 13.89 -7.32
CA THR A 72 14.51 13.96 -8.68
C THR A 72 13.44 13.60 -9.71
N MET A 73 13.65 14.01 -10.96
CA MET A 73 12.84 13.58 -12.11
C MET A 73 13.15 12.15 -12.57
N THR A 74 14.08 11.46 -11.91
CA THR A 74 14.50 10.09 -12.21
C THR A 74 13.92 9.07 -11.20
N GLY A 75 13.12 9.54 -10.24
CA GLY A 75 12.42 8.69 -9.27
C GLY A 75 13.22 8.37 -8.00
N GLU A 76 14.43 8.90 -7.87
CA GLU A 76 15.26 8.76 -6.67
C GLU A 76 14.98 9.92 -5.69
N PRO A 77 15.14 9.71 -4.38
CA PRO A 77 15.18 10.84 -3.45
C PRO A 77 16.38 11.74 -3.79
N GLY A 78 16.18 13.06 -3.66
CA GLY A 78 17.24 14.04 -3.90
C GLY A 78 18.19 14.17 -2.69
N ASP A 79 19.35 14.79 -2.91
CA ASP A 79 20.38 14.98 -1.88
C ASP A 79 19.89 15.79 -0.65
N ALA A 80 18.84 16.61 -0.82
CA ALA A 80 18.24 17.40 0.25
C ALA A 80 17.03 16.73 0.91
N TYR A 81 16.78 15.45 0.61
CA TYR A 81 15.64 14.71 1.21
C TYR A 81 15.82 14.60 2.74
N TRP A 82 14.74 14.74 3.45
CA TRP A 82 14.67 14.67 4.91
C TRP A 82 13.50 13.82 5.37
N THR A 83 13.62 13.23 6.55
CA THR A 83 12.54 12.57 7.30
C THR A 83 12.47 13.19 8.68
N GLN A 84 11.28 13.22 9.25
CA GLN A 84 11.10 13.62 10.64
C GLN A 84 11.60 12.52 11.58
N GLU A 85 11.80 12.87 12.85
CA GLU A 85 12.19 11.93 13.89
C GLU A 85 11.15 11.98 15.02
N ALA A 86 10.65 10.83 15.42
CA ALA A 86 9.74 10.70 16.53
C ALA A 86 10.11 9.52 17.43
N ARG A 87 9.86 9.67 18.73
CA ARG A 87 9.96 8.61 19.73
C ARG A 87 8.72 8.62 20.59
N TYR A 88 8.17 7.44 20.82
CA TYR A 88 6.99 7.21 21.64
C TYR A 88 7.36 6.35 22.86
N ASP A 89 6.93 6.78 24.04
CA ASP A 89 6.88 5.99 25.26
C ASP A 89 5.38 5.84 25.61
N LEU A 90 4.86 4.62 25.45
CA LEU A 90 3.45 4.31 25.57
C LEU A 90 3.21 3.32 26.70
N ASP A 91 2.37 3.73 27.66
CA ASP A 91 1.93 2.89 28.77
C ASP A 91 0.42 2.67 28.66
N ALA A 92 -0.01 1.41 28.55
CA ALA A 92 -1.41 1.02 28.40
C ALA A 92 -1.82 0.00 29.45
N GLN A 93 -2.96 0.24 30.08
CA GLN A 93 -3.67 -0.72 30.92
C GLN A 93 -4.95 -1.18 30.21
N VAL A 94 -5.08 -2.47 30.02
CA VAL A 94 -6.23 -3.09 29.33
C VAL A 94 -7.16 -3.74 30.35
N PHE A 95 -8.44 -3.42 30.25
CA PHE A 95 -9.53 -3.97 31.06
C PHE A 95 -10.45 -4.79 30.15
N PRO A 96 -10.16 -6.12 29.93
CA PRO A 96 -10.91 -6.93 28.99
C PRO A 96 -12.40 -7.07 29.32
N GLU A 97 -12.78 -7.11 30.62
CA GLU A 97 -14.19 -7.20 31.03
C GLU A 97 -14.99 -5.95 30.66
N ASP A 98 -14.37 -4.77 30.79
CA ASP A 98 -14.95 -3.47 30.47
C ASP A 98 -14.76 -3.09 28.99
N LYS A 99 -14.01 -3.89 28.20
CA LYS A 99 -13.61 -3.58 26.82
C LYS A 99 -12.93 -2.20 26.73
N ARG A 100 -12.07 -1.86 27.68
CA ARG A 100 -11.51 -0.52 27.83
C ARG A 100 -9.99 -0.54 27.89
N VAL A 101 -9.40 0.52 27.32
CA VAL A 101 -7.98 0.88 27.47
C VAL A 101 -7.88 2.23 28.17
N GLU A 102 -7.02 2.31 29.18
CA GLU A 102 -6.51 3.56 29.76
C GLU A 102 -5.02 3.63 29.44
N ALA A 103 -4.53 4.78 28.99
CA ALA A 103 -3.17 4.88 28.53
C ALA A 103 -2.57 6.29 28.70
N SER A 104 -1.24 6.35 28.71
CA SER A 104 -0.47 7.57 28.56
C SER A 104 0.53 7.45 27.42
N ALA A 105 0.77 8.57 26.75
CA ALA A 105 1.77 8.69 25.68
C ALA A 105 2.69 9.86 25.98
N THR A 106 4.00 9.62 25.96
CA THR A 106 5.02 10.66 25.87
C THR A 106 5.64 10.58 24.49
N ILE A 107 5.49 11.65 23.72
CA ILE A 107 5.90 11.71 22.31
C ILE A 107 6.94 12.82 22.17
N THR A 108 8.14 12.47 21.76
CA THR A 108 9.20 13.41 21.40
C THR A 108 9.27 13.51 19.88
N TYR A 109 9.09 14.72 19.35
CA TYR A 109 9.08 14.97 17.90
C TYR A 109 10.10 16.04 17.55
N THR A 110 10.99 15.74 16.60
CA THR A 110 12.05 16.63 16.10
C THR A 110 11.72 17.06 14.68
N ASN A 111 11.69 18.38 14.45
CA ASN A 111 11.47 18.96 13.13
C ASN A 111 12.79 18.97 12.32
N ASN A 112 13.00 17.97 11.49
CA ASN A 112 14.16 17.87 10.59
C ASN A 112 13.92 18.58 9.25
N SER A 113 12.71 19.09 8.99
CA SER A 113 12.42 19.85 7.79
C SER A 113 13.10 21.21 7.79
N PRO A 114 13.30 21.86 6.63
CA PRO A 114 13.77 23.24 6.57
C PRO A 114 12.74 24.27 7.02
N ASP A 115 11.51 23.86 7.32
CA ASP A 115 10.39 24.74 7.61
C ASP A 115 10.25 25.05 9.10
N THR A 116 9.62 26.18 9.39
CA THR A 116 9.20 26.53 10.74
C THR A 116 7.78 26.07 11.01
N LEU A 117 7.60 25.06 11.85
CA LEU A 117 6.28 24.50 12.15
C LEU A 117 5.60 25.31 13.27
N ARG A 118 4.42 25.86 12.98
CA ARG A 118 3.64 26.66 13.92
C ARG A 118 2.59 25.86 14.68
N GLN A 119 2.38 24.63 14.25
CA GLN A 119 1.45 23.67 14.82
C GLN A 119 1.95 22.25 14.49
N VAL A 120 1.55 21.29 15.32
CA VAL A 120 1.77 19.87 15.11
C VAL A 120 0.42 19.22 14.97
N PHE A 121 0.25 18.39 13.94
CA PHE A 121 -0.94 17.60 13.73
C PHE A 121 -0.73 16.20 14.29
N VAL A 122 -1.74 15.70 14.98
CA VAL A 122 -1.75 14.37 15.59
C VAL A 122 -3.06 13.68 15.20
N GLU A 123 -3.00 12.46 14.74
CA GLU A 123 -4.17 11.66 14.42
C GLU A 123 -4.70 11.00 15.70
N LEU A 124 -6.01 11.10 15.90
CA LEU A 124 -6.80 10.40 16.91
C LEU A 124 -7.73 9.42 16.21
N ALA A 125 -7.18 8.32 15.69
CA ALA A 125 -7.94 7.39 14.86
C ALA A 125 -9.18 6.80 15.55
N GLN A 126 -9.14 6.61 16.88
CA GLN A 126 -10.29 6.17 17.69
C GLN A 126 -11.48 7.13 17.62
N ASN A 127 -11.28 8.40 17.24
CA ASN A 127 -12.39 9.33 17.02
C ASN A 127 -13.28 8.94 15.81
N LEU A 128 -12.88 7.99 14.98
CA LEU A 128 -13.79 7.36 14.01
C LEU A 128 -15.06 6.83 14.72
N HIS A 129 -14.92 6.38 15.98
CA HIS A 129 -15.97 5.83 16.83
C HIS A 129 -16.71 6.88 17.68
N LYS A 130 -16.47 8.18 17.45
CA LYS A 130 -17.15 9.28 18.15
C LYS A 130 -18.41 9.70 17.41
N GLU A 131 -19.45 10.05 18.14
CA GLU A 131 -20.69 10.58 17.56
C GLU A 131 -20.42 11.91 16.81
N GLY A 132 -21.03 12.08 15.63
CA GLY A 132 -20.93 13.31 14.82
C GLY A 132 -19.67 13.42 13.94
N VAL A 133 -18.72 12.50 14.03
CA VAL A 133 -17.51 12.48 13.17
C VAL A 133 -17.89 11.99 11.75
N VAL A 134 -17.27 12.61 10.75
CA VAL A 134 -17.50 12.26 9.35
C VAL A 134 -16.89 10.88 9.04
N ARG A 135 -17.63 10.04 8.34
CA ARG A 135 -17.24 8.67 7.97
C ARG A 135 -17.69 8.36 6.55
N ASN A 136 -16.97 7.48 5.87
CA ASN A 136 -17.38 6.90 4.58
C ASN A 136 -17.69 5.38 4.67
N THR A 137 -17.61 4.81 5.89
CA THR A 137 -18.01 3.44 6.23
C THR A 137 -18.87 3.44 7.48
N LEU A 138 -19.68 2.39 7.64
CA LEU A 138 -20.39 2.18 8.90
C LEU A 138 -19.40 1.80 9.99
N SER A 139 -19.50 2.43 11.15
CA SER A 139 -18.63 2.17 12.29
C SER A 139 -19.46 2.22 13.58
N GLU A 140 -19.14 1.35 14.52
CA GLU A 140 -19.70 1.36 15.85
C GLU A 140 -19.39 2.70 16.55
N VAL A 141 -20.29 3.22 17.36
CA VAL A 141 -20.08 4.44 18.14
C VAL A 141 -19.84 4.05 19.61
N THR A 142 -18.58 4.15 20.03
CA THR A 142 -18.15 3.82 21.40
C THR A 142 -17.73 5.05 22.21
N GLY A 143 -17.79 6.25 21.61
CA GLY A 143 -17.40 7.51 22.25
C GLY A 143 -16.09 8.10 21.72
N GLY A 144 -15.27 7.32 21.02
CA GLY A 144 -13.94 7.73 20.55
C GLY A 144 -12.93 7.83 21.69
N ILE A 145 -11.88 8.61 21.48
CA ILE A 145 -10.84 8.84 22.48
C ILE A 145 -11.28 9.92 23.48
N ASP A 146 -11.11 9.64 24.76
CA ASP A 146 -11.30 10.56 25.87
C ASP A 146 -9.94 11.13 26.31
N LEU A 147 -9.67 12.39 25.95
CA LEU A 147 -8.43 13.08 26.30
C LEU A 147 -8.54 13.63 27.74
N GLN A 148 -7.83 13.05 28.67
CA GLN A 148 -7.85 13.43 30.09
C GLN A 148 -6.84 14.56 30.40
N ARG A 149 -5.68 14.52 29.73
CA ARG A 149 -4.64 15.54 29.81
C ARG A 149 -3.91 15.66 28.49
N VAL A 150 -3.61 16.88 28.09
CA VAL A 150 -2.69 17.20 26.99
C VAL A 150 -1.71 18.24 27.45
N ALA A 151 -0.41 18.00 27.33
CA ALA A 151 0.63 18.93 27.66
C ALA A 151 1.72 19.00 26.57
N LEU A 152 2.37 20.15 26.44
CA LEU A 152 3.52 20.36 25.56
C LEU A 152 4.66 20.96 26.43
N ASP A 153 5.86 20.34 26.35
CA ASP A 153 7.05 20.72 27.09
C ASP A 153 6.76 20.89 28.59
N GLY A 154 5.97 19.98 29.17
CA GLY A 154 5.55 19.97 30.58
C GLY A 154 4.45 20.97 30.93
N ALA A 155 3.99 21.82 30.00
CA ALA A 155 2.93 22.80 30.25
C ALA A 155 1.58 22.26 29.74
N ASN A 156 0.55 22.22 30.60
CA ASN A 156 -0.78 21.82 30.20
C ASN A 156 -1.32 22.70 29.06
N ALA A 157 -1.81 22.08 28.00
CA ALA A 157 -2.44 22.77 26.89
C ALA A 157 -3.92 23.04 27.17
N THR A 158 -4.41 24.15 26.66
CA THR A 158 -5.82 24.56 26.81
C THR A 158 -6.60 24.09 25.54
N GLU A 159 -7.67 23.35 25.73
CA GLU A 159 -8.60 23.06 24.67
C GLU A 159 -9.35 24.31 24.21
N ILE A 160 -9.37 24.55 22.90
CA ILE A 160 -10.15 25.62 22.27
C ILE A 160 -11.40 25.00 21.64
N THR A 161 -12.55 25.22 22.24
CA THR A 161 -13.84 24.66 21.84
C THR A 161 -14.74 25.66 21.09
N GLY A 162 -14.34 26.92 21.03
CA GLY A 162 -15.17 27.96 20.37
C GLY A 162 -14.40 29.18 19.91
N PRO A 163 -15.01 29.96 18.99
CA PRO A 163 -14.39 31.17 18.46
C PRO A 163 -14.23 32.24 19.54
N GLY A 164 -13.06 32.90 19.56
CA GLY A 164 -12.74 33.98 20.49
C GLY A 164 -12.19 33.51 21.84
N GLN A 165 -12.13 32.23 22.12
CA GLN A 165 -11.46 31.68 23.28
C GLN A 165 -9.94 31.94 23.17
N GLN A 166 -9.37 32.53 24.23
CA GLN A 166 -7.92 32.81 24.31
C GLN A 166 -7.28 31.88 25.32
N ALA A 167 -6.12 31.33 25.00
CA ALA A 167 -5.27 30.59 25.89
C ALA A 167 -3.96 31.34 26.14
N ARG A 168 -3.44 31.24 27.35
CA ARG A 168 -2.05 31.60 27.68
C ARG A 168 -1.24 30.31 27.71
N GLY A 169 -0.23 30.21 26.82
CA GLY A 169 0.57 29.00 26.68
C GLY A 169 0.08 28.09 25.56
N PRO A 170 0.46 26.80 25.58
CA PRO A 170 0.09 25.87 24.55
C PRO A 170 -1.44 25.63 24.53
N ARG A 171 -1.96 25.30 23.35
CA ARG A 171 -3.38 25.04 23.15
C ARG A 171 -3.61 23.95 22.09
N TYR A 172 -4.80 23.38 22.09
CA TYR A 172 -5.18 22.40 21.08
C TYR A 172 -6.65 22.54 20.64
N VAL A 173 -6.94 21.96 19.49
CA VAL A 173 -8.29 21.80 18.93
C VAL A 173 -8.44 20.37 18.42
N VAL A 174 -9.59 19.73 18.69
CA VAL A 174 -9.95 18.45 18.10
C VAL A 174 -10.93 18.67 16.95
N GLN A 175 -10.58 18.19 15.76
CA GLN A 175 -11.40 18.27 14.56
C GLN A 175 -11.52 16.87 13.91
N ASN A 176 -12.69 16.23 14.05
CA ASN A 176 -12.89 14.84 13.64
C ASN A 176 -11.82 13.91 14.28
N THR A 177 -11.00 13.31 13.42
CA THR A 177 -9.89 12.43 13.84
C THR A 177 -8.54 13.17 13.96
N ASN A 178 -8.51 14.49 13.83
CA ASN A 178 -7.30 15.28 13.97
C ASN A 178 -7.26 16.09 15.28
N LEU A 179 -6.15 16.02 15.97
CA LEU A 179 -5.77 16.89 17.08
C LEU A 179 -4.72 17.88 16.58
N VAL A 180 -5.04 19.15 16.61
CA VAL A 180 -4.12 20.23 16.21
C VAL A 180 -3.52 20.85 17.45
N LEU A 181 -2.23 20.65 17.66
CA LEU A 181 -1.47 21.19 18.77
C LEU A 181 -0.76 22.48 18.34
N VAL A 182 -0.87 23.52 19.15
CA VAL A 182 -0.20 24.81 18.91
C VAL A 182 0.72 25.10 20.09
N PRO A 183 2.04 24.91 19.92
CA PRO A 183 3.01 25.20 20.96
C PRO A 183 3.10 26.70 21.25
N THR A 184 3.69 27.06 22.40
CA THR A 184 3.88 28.48 22.81
C THR A 184 4.80 29.23 21.84
N ALA A 185 5.81 28.56 21.31
CA ALA A 185 6.73 29.07 20.31
C ALA A 185 6.73 28.11 19.07
N PRO A 186 6.94 28.63 17.86
CA PRO A 186 7.08 27.78 16.68
C PRO A 186 8.25 26.81 16.82
N LEU A 187 8.10 25.61 16.25
CA LEU A 187 9.15 24.60 16.18
C LEU A 187 10.05 24.89 14.98
N LEU A 188 11.23 25.39 15.23
CA LEU A 188 12.23 25.74 14.21
C LEU A 188 12.89 24.47 13.63
N PRO A 189 13.55 24.55 12.46
CA PRO A 189 14.36 23.46 11.97
C PRO A 189 15.38 22.94 13.00
N GLY A 190 15.42 21.63 13.22
CA GLY A 190 16.23 20.96 14.24
C GLY A 190 15.73 21.07 15.68
N ALA A 191 14.59 21.75 15.91
CA ALA A 191 14.03 21.85 17.25
C ALA A 191 13.12 20.66 17.57
N THR A 192 13.03 20.32 18.85
CA THR A 192 12.22 19.22 19.39
C THR A 192 11.09 19.76 20.27
N VAL A 193 9.95 19.07 20.27
CA VAL A 193 8.83 19.28 21.18
C VAL A 193 8.48 17.96 21.86
N THR A 194 8.18 18.00 23.16
CA THR A 194 7.64 16.85 23.89
C THR A 194 6.14 17.05 24.12
N MET A 195 5.36 16.06 23.74
CA MET A 195 3.91 15.99 23.93
C MET A 195 3.58 14.90 24.93
N GLU A 196 2.76 15.21 25.92
CA GLU A 196 2.27 14.25 26.92
C GLU A 196 0.74 14.20 26.83
N VAL A 197 0.18 13.00 26.68
CA VAL A 197 -1.26 12.79 26.53
C VAL A 197 -1.70 11.64 27.43
N ASP A 198 -2.62 11.91 28.38
CA ASP A 198 -3.32 10.88 29.13
C ASP A 198 -4.71 10.71 28.54
N TYR A 199 -5.10 9.48 28.25
CA TYR A 199 -6.33 9.19 27.49
C TYR A 199 -6.88 7.79 27.77
N GLY A 200 -8.14 7.58 27.36
CA GLY A 200 -8.76 6.28 27.38
C GLY A 200 -9.79 6.13 26.27
N PHE A 201 -10.19 4.90 25.97
CA PHE A 201 -11.26 4.61 25.02
C PHE A 201 -11.88 3.24 25.26
N THR A 202 -13.10 3.05 24.74
CA THR A 202 -13.75 1.75 24.71
C THR A 202 -13.41 1.05 23.41
N ILE A 203 -12.90 -0.18 23.48
CA ILE A 203 -12.56 -1.01 22.30
C ILE A 203 -13.86 -1.36 21.59
N PRO A 204 -14.03 -1.01 20.30
CA PRO A 204 -15.18 -1.43 19.52
C PRO A 204 -15.12 -2.94 19.21
N GLN A 205 -16.24 -3.59 18.98
CA GLN A 205 -16.25 -5.02 18.62
C GLN A 205 -15.59 -5.26 17.26
N GLN A 206 -15.87 -4.39 16.28
CA GLN A 206 -15.24 -4.38 14.96
C GLN A 206 -14.86 -2.94 14.62
N GLY A 207 -13.72 -2.49 15.14
CA GLY A 207 -13.24 -1.13 14.96
C GLY A 207 -12.47 -0.91 13.66
N ALA A 208 -12.40 0.35 13.24
CA ALA A 208 -11.65 0.78 12.06
C ALA A 208 -11.94 -0.10 10.82
N SER A 209 -13.23 -0.40 10.58
CA SER A 209 -13.68 -1.28 9.48
C SER A 209 -13.25 -2.75 9.62
N GLY A 210 -13.06 -3.24 10.84
CA GLY A 210 -12.66 -4.61 11.15
C GLY A 210 -11.14 -4.78 11.37
N ARG A 211 -10.38 -3.70 11.36
CA ARG A 211 -8.92 -3.74 11.52
C ARG A 211 -8.46 -3.85 12.98
N MET A 212 -9.37 -3.74 13.93
CA MET A 212 -9.17 -3.94 15.36
C MET A 212 -10.47 -4.37 16.03
N GLY A 213 -10.39 -4.85 17.25
CA GLY A 213 -11.61 -5.16 18.02
C GLY A 213 -11.44 -6.31 19.01
N TYR A 214 -12.56 -6.96 19.33
CA TYR A 214 -12.55 -8.15 20.16
C TYR A 214 -13.54 -9.21 19.65
N SER A 215 -13.24 -10.46 19.93
CA SER A 215 -14.09 -11.59 19.57
C SER A 215 -14.25 -12.50 20.78
N GLU A 216 -15.50 -12.79 21.16
CA GLU A 216 -15.82 -13.53 22.36
C GLU A 216 -15.14 -12.91 23.60
N ASP A 217 -14.69 -13.71 24.56
CA ASP A 217 -13.96 -13.25 25.74
C ASP A 217 -12.52 -13.79 25.78
N ASP A 218 -11.96 -14.13 24.63
CA ASP A 218 -10.67 -14.81 24.51
C ASP A 218 -9.70 -14.15 23.51
N LEU A 219 -10.12 -13.09 22.79
CA LEU A 219 -9.31 -12.36 21.84
C LEU A 219 -9.60 -10.86 21.86
N PHE A 220 -8.56 -10.07 21.99
CA PHE A 220 -8.52 -8.64 21.66
C PHE A 220 -7.38 -8.39 20.68
N PHE A 221 -7.65 -7.54 19.69
CA PHE A 221 -6.64 -6.97 18.82
C PHE A 221 -6.81 -5.45 18.84
N VAL A 222 -5.80 -4.76 19.34
CA VAL A 222 -5.85 -3.31 19.63
C VAL A 222 -4.85 -2.59 18.74
N ALA A 223 -5.38 -1.75 17.87
CA ALA A 223 -4.62 -0.96 16.89
C ALA A 223 -5.18 0.46 16.81
N TYR A 224 -4.41 1.39 16.24
CA TYR A 224 -4.81 2.79 16.10
C TYR A 224 -5.22 3.41 17.44
N TRP A 225 -4.52 3.03 18.49
CA TRP A 225 -4.97 3.16 19.86
C TRP A 225 -4.35 4.35 20.61
N TYR A 226 -3.33 4.98 20.04
CA TYR A 226 -2.59 6.09 20.64
C TYR A 226 -2.66 7.34 19.76
N PRO A 227 -2.44 8.55 20.33
CA PRO A 227 -2.26 9.77 19.56
C PRO A 227 -0.99 9.66 18.69
N GLN A 228 -1.12 9.69 17.36
CA GLN A 228 -0.01 9.51 16.42
C GLN A 228 0.27 10.81 15.67
N VAL A 229 1.53 11.28 15.65
CA VAL A 229 1.91 12.47 14.89
C VAL A 229 1.69 12.20 13.40
N SER A 230 0.98 13.11 12.73
CA SER A 230 0.73 13.02 11.29
C SER A 230 2.04 13.21 10.52
N VAL A 231 2.15 12.61 9.35
CA VAL A 231 3.31 12.84 8.48
C VAL A 231 3.40 14.31 8.09
N TYR A 232 4.62 14.84 8.15
CA TYR A 232 4.99 16.10 7.51
C TYR A 232 6.04 15.78 6.47
N ASP A 233 5.69 15.89 5.19
CA ASP A 233 6.55 15.56 4.06
C ASP A 233 6.83 16.75 3.14
N ASP A 234 7.67 16.55 2.14
CA ASP A 234 8.12 17.56 1.19
C ASP A 234 7.12 17.83 0.04
N ILE A 235 6.07 17.01 -0.10
CA ILE A 235 5.05 17.15 -1.15
C ILE A 235 3.81 17.90 -0.65
N VAL A 236 3.25 17.49 0.48
CA VAL A 236 1.99 18.05 0.98
C VAL A 236 2.15 18.85 2.27
N GLY A 237 3.34 18.84 2.87
CA GLY A 237 3.52 19.33 4.22
C GLY A 237 2.77 18.42 5.21
N TRP A 238 2.01 18.99 6.15
CA TRP A 238 1.21 18.19 7.07
C TRP A 238 0.11 17.41 6.35
N MET A 239 0.09 16.09 6.56
CA MET A 239 -1.04 15.26 6.18
C MET A 239 -2.21 15.51 7.15
N THR A 240 -3.24 16.19 6.66
CA THR A 240 -4.40 16.61 7.47
C THR A 240 -5.71 15.97 7.03
N ASP A 241 -5.68 15.07 6.05
CA ASP A 241 -6.86 14.35 5.58
C ASP A 241 -7.38 13.48 6.74
N PRO A 242 -8.66 13.61 7.15
CA PRO A 242 -9.19 12.87 8.28
C PRO A 242 -9.30 11.38 7.96
N PHE A 243 -9.18 10.53 8.98
CA PHE A 243 -9.51 9.12 8.85
C PHE A 243 -11.03 8.95 8.74
N LEU A 244 -11.50 8.45 7.59
CA LEU A 244 -12.92 8.28 7.29
C LEU A 244 -13.40 6.82 7.39
N GLY A 245 -12.48 5.89 7.60
CA GLY A 245 -12.73 4.47 7.82
C GLY A 245 -12.41 3.55 6.63
N ARG A 246 -12.46 4.02 5.36
CA ARG A 246 -12.17 3.17 4.20
C ARG A 246 -10.69 3.09 3.89
N ALA A 247 -10.06 4.24 3.59
CA ALA A 247 -8.64 4.30 3.30
C ALA A 247 -7.84 3.97 4.55
N GLU A 248 -6.68 3.42 4.36
CA GLU A 248 -5.75 3.05 5.40
C GLU A 248 -4.93 4.23 5.90
N PHE A 249 -3.74 4.03 6.38
CA PHE A 249 -3.02 4.98 7.21
C PHE A 249 -1.77 5.51 6.52
N TYR A 250 -1.38 6.69 6.92
CA TYR A 250 -0.12 7.29 6.51
C TYR A 250 0.52 7.89 7.75
N ALA A 251 1.54 7.22 8.27
CA ALA A 251 2.20 7.54 9.53
C ALA A 251 3.73 7.53 9.34
N ASP A 252 4.45 8.37 10.06
CA ASP A 252 5.90 8.48 9.96
C ASP A 252 6.60 7.35 10.73
N PHE A 253 7.87 7.09 10.41
CA PHE A 253 8.69 6.14 11.14
C PHE A 253 9.10 6.70 12.49
N ALA A 254 9.07 5.86 13.51
CA ALA A 254 9.44 6.23 14.87
C ALA A 254 10.00 5.04 15.65
N ASP A 255 10.60 5.34 16.80
CA ASP A 255 10.98 4.35 17.79
C ASP A 255 9.94 4.32 18.93
N TYR A 256 9.67 3.13 19.44
CA TYR A 256 8.63 2.90 20.44
C TYR A 256 9.16 2.07 21.61
N ASP A 257 8.89 2.57 22.81
CA ASP A 257 8.91 1.80 24.07
C ASP A 257 7.45 1.58 24.51
N LEU A 258 7.06 0.32 24.67
CA LEU A 258 5.69 -0.08 25.00
C LEU A 258 5.64 -0.80 26.34
N SER A 259 4.72 -0.40 27.22
CA SER A 259 4.35 -1.11 28.42
C SER A 259 2.85 -1.44 28.37
N ILE A 260 2.50 -2.72 28.29
CA ILE A 260 1.11 -3.18 28.18
C ILE A 260 0.77 -4.01 29.39
N THR A 261 -0.08 -3.48 30.27
CA THR A 261 -0.55 -4.15 31.49
C THR A 261 -1.92 -4.77 31.25
N ALA A 262 -2.03 -6.08 31.52
CA ALA A 262 -3.26 -6.85 31.37
C ALA A 262 -3.42 -7.86 32.50
N PRO A 263 -4.63 -8.43 32.74
CA PRO A 263 -4.80 -9.50 33.71
C PRO A 263 -3.90 -10.71 33.39
N SER A 264 -3.35 -11.33 34.41
CA SER A 264 -2.24 -12.31 34.28
C SER A 264 -2.56 -13.58 33.51
N GLU A 265 -3.83 -13.87 33.24
CA GLU A 265 -4.24 -15.00 32.40
C GLU A 265 -4.16 -14.74 30.89
N TRP A 266 -3.83 -13.53 30.46
CA TRP A 266 -3.73 -13.17 29.06
C TRP A 266 -2.29 -13.23 28.54
N ILE A 267 -2.09 -13.85 27.39
CA ILE A 267 -0.88 -13.73 26.61
C ILE A 267 -0.99 -12.43 25.82
N VAL A 268 0.02 -11.58 25.94
CA VAL A 268 0.09 -10.34 25.14
C VAL A 268 1.17 -10.52 24.07
N GLN A 269 0.85 -10.19 22.82
CA GLN A 269 1.79 -10.06 21.71
C GLN A 269 1.67 -8.67 21.12
N SER A 270 2.79 -8.04 20.77
CA SER A 270 2.83 -6.69 20.25
C SER A 270 3.84 -6.55 19.13
N THR A 271 3.72 -5.47 18.36
CA THR A 271 4.82 -4.91 17.58
C THR A 271 6.03 -4.70 18.49
N GLY A 272 7.23 -5.03 18.00
CA GLY A 272 8.49 -4.88 18.76
C GLY A 272 8.96 -6.15 19.47
N ALA A 273 10.23 -6.14 19.86
CA ALA A 273 10.85 -7.23 20.58
C ALA A 273 10.41 -7.26 22.05
N LEU A 274 9.97 -8.41 22.56
CA LEU A 274 9.63 -8.61 23.95
C LEU A 274 10.89 -8.51 24.83
N GLN A 275 10.87 -7.57 25.80
CA GLN A 275 12.03 -7.22 26.63
C GLN A 275 12.08 -7.96 27.99
N ASN A 276 10.96 -8.53 28.44
CA ASN A 276 10.85 -9.06 29.81
C ASN A 276 10.15 -10.43 29.87
N ALA A 277 10.45 -11.30 28.91
CA ALA A 277 9.88 -12.66 28.85
C ALA A 277 10.01 -13.43 30.19
N GLU A 278 11.14 -13.30 30.86
CA GLU A 278 11.43 -13.93 32.17
C GLU A 278 10.46 -13.48 33.30
N SER A 279 9.88 -12.28 33.17
CA SER A 279 8.98 -11.74 34.18
C SER A 279 7.51 -12.07 33.91
N VAL A 280 7.15 -12.36 32.67
CA VAL A 280 5.75 -12.54 32.25
C VAL A 280 5.39 -13.99 31.90
N LEU A 281 6.37 -14.85 31.64
CA LEU A 281 6.17 -16.27 31.36
C LEU A 281 6.51 -17.14 32.59
N THR A 282 5.85 -18.29 32.69
CA THR A 282 6.31 -19.34 33.60
C THR A 282 7.64 -19.90 33.12
N ASP A 283 8.47 -20.46 34.03
CA ASP A 283 9.76 -21.09 33.65
C ASP A 283 9.61 -22.14 32.55
N GLU A 284 8.53 -22.93 32.58
CA GLU A 284 8.24 -23.94 31.57
C GLU A 284 7.91 -23.32 30.21
N ALA A 285 7.08 -22.29 30.18
CA ALA A 285 6.72 -21.55 28.95
C ALA A 285 7.93 -20.81 28.38
N LEU A 286 8.73 -20.18 29.22
CA LEU A 286 9.98 -19.52 28.82
C LEU A 286 10.96 -20.50 28.16
N ASN A 287 11.13 -21.70 28.75
CA ASN A 287 11.98 -22.72 28.15
C ASN A 287 11.47 -23.20 26.79
N ARG A 288 10.14 -23.38 26.63
CA ARG A 288 9.52 -23.69 25.32
C ARG A 288 9.71 -22.56 24.32
N HIS A 289 9.46 -21.33 24.73
CA HIS A 289 9.67 -20.15 23.90
C HIS A 289 11.12 -20.08 23.38
N ASN A 290 12.10 -20.15 24.29
CA ASN A 290 13.53 -20.07 23.92
C ASN A 290 13.96 -21.21 22.99
N ALA A 291 13.35 -22.39 23.11
CA ALA A 291 13.60 -23.50 22.20
C ALA A 291 12.95 -23.28 20.82
N ALA A 292 11.70 -22.81 20.81
CA ALA A 292 10.93 -22.59 19.59
C ALA A 292 11.56 -21.53 18.68
N VAL A 293 11.97 -20.39 19.24
CA VAL A 293 12.59 -19.29 18.49
C VAL A 293 14.01 -19.59 17.97
N GLN A 294 14.56 -20.73 18.30
CA GLN A 294 15.81 -21.27 17.74
C GLN A 294 15.58 -22.46 16.80
N SER A 295 14.33 -22.85 16.56
CA SER A 295 13.96 -24.02 15.77
C SER A 295 13.42 -23.63 14.40
N ASP A 296 13.93 -24.25 13.35
CA ASP A 296 13.39 -24.12 11.99
C ASP A 296 12.04 -24.88 11.83
N THR A 297 11.76 -25.79 12.79
CA THR A 297 10.49 -26.53 12.83
C THR A 297 9.54 -25.90 13.85
N PRO A 298 8.29 -25.58 13.48
CA PRO A 298 7.31 -25.01 14.39
C PRO A 298 7.13 -25.81 15.68
N GLN A 299 7.06 -25.12 16.81
CA GLN A 299 6.91 -25.72 18.15
C GLN A 299 5.86 -24.97 18.96
N MET A 300 4.98 -25.74 19.62
CA MET A 300 3.94 -25.20 20.49
C MET A 300 4.52 -24.65 21.79
N ILE A 301 4.19 -23.40 22.10
CA ILE A 301 4.52 -22.75 23.38
C ILE A 301 3.33 -22.82 24.34
N ALA A 302 2.11 -22.56 23.85
CA ALA A 302 0.87 -22.58 24.62
C ALA A 302 -0.25 -23.31 23.88
N GLN A 303 -1.17 -23.89 24.66
CA GLN A 303 -2.46 -24.44 24.19
C GLN A 303 -3.60 -23.93 25.08
N PRO A 304 -4.83 -23.86 24.57
CA PRO A 304 -5.99 -23.44 25.37
C PRO A 304 -6.12 -24.17 26.69
N GLY A 305 -6.35 -23.41 27.77
CA GLY A 305 -6.44 -23.96 29.13
C GLY A 305 -5.11 -24.27 29.80
N GLN A 306 -3.99 -24.13 29.11
CA GLN A 306 -2.65 -24.25 29.69
C GLN A 306 -2.18 -22.89 30.19
N ARG A 307 -1.83 -22.79 31.46
CA ARG A 307 -1.23 -21.57 32.00
C ARG A 307 0.23 -21.47 31.55
N VAL A 308 0.54 -20.39 30.87
CA VAL A 308 1.89 -20.10 30.35
C VAL A 308 2.45 -18.79 30.89
N THR A 309 1.61 -17.95 31.48
CA THR A 309 1.96 -16.67 32.07
C THR A 309 2.22 -16.77 33.56
N ALA A 310 3.09 -15.94 34.10
CA ALA A 310 3.37 -15.82 35.53
C ALA A 310 2.12 -15.38 36.33
N ASP A 311 2.18 -15.45 37.66
CA ASP A 311 1.02 -15.06 38.50
C ASP A 311 0.79 -13.53 38.51
N GLY A 312 1.86 -12.76 38.44
CA GLY A 312 1.85 -11.31 38.56
C GLY A 312 1.54 -10.84 39.98
N ASP A 313 2.01 -9.65 40.30
CA ASP A 313 1.58 -8.94 41.50
C ASP A 313 0.18 -8.38 41.23
N ASP A 314 -0.70 -8.42 42.21
CA ASP A 314 -2.10 -7.96 42.08
C ASP A 314 -2.92 -8.60 40.95
N GLY A 315 -2.49 -9.74 40.39
CA GLY A 315 -3.19 -10.47 39.33
C GLY A 315 -3.04 -9.85 37.94
N THR A 316 -2.09 -8.95 37.74
CA THR A 316 -1.77 -8.35 36.42
C THR A 316 -0.32 -8.58 36.06
N LEU A 317 -0.01 -8.51 34.77
CA LEU A 317 1.33 -8.54 34.21
C LEU A 317 1.54 -7.35 33.27
N THR A 318 2.72 -6.75 33.33
CA THR A 318 3.15 -5.71 32.38
C THR A 318 4.14 -6.31 31.39
N TRP A 319 3.74 -6.38 30.14
CA TRP A 319 4.54 -6.81 29.00
C TRP A 319 5.26 -5.62 28.41
N LYS A 320 6.57 -5.71 28.17
CA LYS A 320 7.38 -4.62 27.65
C LYS A 320 7.94 -4.97 26.28
N TYR A 321 7.75 -4.08 25.33
CA TYR A 321 8.23 -4.24 23.95
C TYR A 321 9.01 -3.01 23.50
N GLN A 322 9.97 -3.20 22.61
CA GLN A 322 10.70 -2.15 21.92
C GLN A 322 10.65 -2.38 20.42
N ALA A 323 10.34 -1.33 19.66
CA ALA A 323 10.36 -1.33 18.21
C ALA A 323 11.12 -0.11 17.70
N GLU A 324 11.94 -0.31 16.68
CA GLU A 324 12.74 0.74 16.06
C GLU A 324 12.35 0.89 14.59
N ARG A 325 12.27 2.13 14.14
CA ARG A 325 11.95 2.50 12.76
C ARG A 325 10.72 1.80 12.22
N VAL A 326 9.62 1.85 12.95
CA VAL A 326 8.30 1.36 12.53
C VAL A 326 7.32 2.50 12.44
N ARG A 327 6.33 2.38 11.55
CA ARG A 327 5.34 3.43 11.31
C ARG A 327 4.14 3.36 12.25
N ASP A 328 3.92 2.24 12.91
CA ASP A 328 2.78 2.01 13.80
C ASP A 328 3.08 0.88 14.78
N VAL A 329 2.27 0.77 15.84
CA VAL A 329 2.33 -0.32 16.81
C VAL A 329 0.94 -0.81 17.18
N ALA A 330 0.77 -2.13 17.16
CA ALA A 330 -0.45 -2.83 17.59
C ALA A 330 -0.11 -3.88 18.64
N PHE A 331 -1.13 -4.34 19.37
CA PHE A 331 -0.99 -5.48 20.27
C PHE A 331 -2.26 -6.33 20.32
N SER A 332 -2.10 -7.59 20.71
CA SER A 332 -3.21 -8.52 20.96
C SER A 332 -3.17 -9.12 22.35
N LEU A 333 -4.33 -9.47 22.89
CA LEU A 333 -4.50 -10.31 24.05
C LEU A 333 -5.22 -11.59 23.63
N THR A 334 -4.66 -12.75 23.96
CA THR A 334 -5.26 -14.05 23.61
C THR A 334 -5.12 -15.07 24.73
N LYS A 335 -6.01 -16.06 24.75
CA LYS A 335 -5.94 -17.28 25.58
C LYS A 335 -5.83 -18.54 24.74
N GLY A 336 -5.53 -18.39 23.45
CA GLY A 336 -5.48 -19.43 22.45
C GLY A 336 -4.16 -20.21 22.38
N ASN A 337 -3.97 -20.84 21.26
CA ASN A 337 -2.72 -21.50 20.89
C ASN A 337 -1.62 -20.47 20.60
N TRP A 338 -0.39 -20.81 20.93
CA TRP A 338 0.80 -20.07 20.55
C TRP A 338 1.85 -21.04 20.04
N GLU A 339 2.22 -20.90 18.78
CA GLU A 339 3.29 -21.65 18.13
C GLU A 339 4.37 -20.67 17.66
N ALA A 340 5.63 -21.12 17.68
CA ALA A 340 6.71 -20.32 17.13
C ALA A 340 7.76 -21.20 16.40
N ALA A 341 8.53 -20.52 15.55
CA ALA A 341 9.69 -21.04 14.83
C ALA A 341 10.64 -19.87 14.53
N ARG A 342 11.73 -20.13 13.82
CA ARG A 342 12.51 -19.10 13.12
C ARG A 342 12.52 -19.36 11.62
N THR A 343 12.90 -18.34 10.85
CA THR A 343 13.11 -18.46 9.41
C THR A 343 14.31 -17.61 8.97
N PRO A 344 15.10 -18.04 7.97
CA PRO A 344 16.21 -17.25 7.45
C PRO A 344 15.70 -16.02 6.69
N VAL A 345 16.40 -14.90 6.80
CA VAL A 345 16.07 -13.63 6.13
C VAL A 345 17.21 -13.06 5.28
N GLY A 346 18.35 -13.73 5.18
CA GLY A 346 19.51 -13.26 4.43
C GLY A 346 20.71 -13.00 5.32
N ASP A 347 21.49 -11.96 5.03
CA ASP A 347 22.66 -11.51 5.79
C ASP A 347 22.48 -10.00 6.03
N PHE A 348 21.57 -9.70 6.94
CA PHE A 348 21.08 -8.33 7.19
C PHE A 348 22.18 -7.42 7.78
N ASP A 349 23.06 -7.96 8.62
CA ASP A 349 24.14 -7.19 9.25
C ASP A 349 25.46 -7.21 8.46
N GLY A 350 25.55 -8.01 7.38
CA GLY A 350 26.67 -8.05 6.47
C GLY A 350 27.90 -8.79 7.02
N ASP A 351 27.74 -9.66 8.03
CA ASP A 351 28.83 -10.42 8.66
C ASP A 351 29.19 -11.70 7.91
N GLY A 352 28.42 -12.07 6.88
CA GLY A 352 28.57 -13.27 6.06
C GLY A 352 27.89 -14.52 6.63
N ALA A 353 27.15 -14.40 7.72
CA ALA A 353 26.29 -15.45 8.26
C ALA A 353 24.82 -15.23 7.84
N THR A 354 24.02 -16.28 7.96
CA THR A 354 22.59 -16.16 7.72
C THR A 354 21.89 -15.67 8.98
N ASP A 355 21.20 -14.55 8.86
CA ASP A 355 20.32 -14.01 9.89
C ASP A 355 18.96 -14.71 9.92
N TYR A 356 18.33 -14.67 11.08
CA TYR A 356 17.03 -15.28 11.31
C TYR A 356 16.09 -14.34 12.03
N THR A 357 14.83 -14.34 11.61
CA THR A 357 13.75 -13.71 12.36
C THR A 357 12.85 -14.75 13.01
N GLN A 358 12.21 -14.39 14.13
CA GLN A 358 11.27 -15.23 14.85
C GLN A 358 9.91 -15.18 14.16
N ILE A 359 9.23 -16.29 14.06
CA ILE A 359 7.87 -16.41 13.55
C ILE A 359 6.95 -16.84 14.69
N HIS A 360 5.89 -16.10 14.93
CA HIS A 360 4.88 -16.42 15.94
C HIS A 360 3.49 -16.52 15.33
N THR A 361 2.70 -17.47 15.78
CA THR A 361 1.33 -17.68 15.34
C THR A 361 0.42 -17.87 16.55
N PHE A 362 -0.66 -17.09 16.60
CA PHE A 362 -1.65 -17.14 17.68
C PHE A 362 -3.02 -17.44 17.08
N TRP A 363 -3.70 -18.51 17.57
CA TRP A 363 -5.03 -18.85 17.07
C TRP A 363 -5.88 -19.59 18.09
N ARG A 364 -7.17 -19.56 17.91
CA ARG A 364 -8.15 -20.30 18.72
C ARG A 364 -8.44 -21.66 18.11
N ASP A 365 -8.87 -22.64 18.92
CA ASP A 365 -9.22 -23.98 18.44
C ASP A 365 -10.34 -23.97 17.40
N ALA A 366 -11.16 -22.91 17.38
CA ALA A 366 -12.19 -22.67 16.38
C ALA A 366 -11.63 -22.46 14.95
N ALA A 367 -10.33 -22.22 14.79
CA ALA A 367 -9.65 -22.02 13.51
C ALA A 367 -8.63 -23.13 13.19
N PRO A 368 -9.06 -24.39 12.97
CA PRO A 368 -8.15 -25.54 12.88
C PRO A 368 -7.17 -25.49 11.68
N LYS A 369 -7.41 -24.69 10.65
CA LYS A 369 -6.48 -24.54 9.51
C LYS A 369 -5.25 -23.72 9.87
N TRP A 370 -5.30 -22.95 10.96
CA TRP A 370 -4.23 -22.09 11.41
C TRP A 370 -2.97 -22.84 11.87
N THR A 371 -3.06 -24.14 12.10
CA THR A 371 -1.90 -25.01 12.35
C THR A 371 -0.83 -25.02 11.25
N GLU A 372 -1.15 -24.52 10.06
CA GLU A 372 -0.20 -24.39 8.93
C GLU A 372 0.38 -22.98 8.79
N VAL A 373 -0.17 -21.99 9.50
CA VAL A 373 0.16 -20.57 9.27
C VAL A 373 1.62 -20.24 9.62
N THR A 374 2.19 -20.88 10.64
CA THR A 374 3.63 -20.72 10.97
C THR A 374 4.52 -21.05 9.76
N LYS A 375 4.24 -22.14 9.04
CA LYS A 375 4.98 -22.52 7.83
C LYS A 375 4.73 -21.56 6.66
N TYR A 376 3.49 -21.04 6.55
CA TYR A 376 3.15 -20.05 5.54
C TYR A 376 3.94 -18.76 5.76
N GLN A 377 4.04 -18.31 7.02
CA GLN A 377 4.85 -17.15 7.38
C GLN A 377 6.35 -17.39 7.09
N GLN A 378 6.90 -18.56 7.47
CA GLN A 378 8.29 -18.90 7.18
C GLN A 378 8.60 -18.80 5.69
N HIS A 379 7.75 -19.40 4.84
CA HIS A 379 7.91 -19.32 3.40
C HIS A 379 7.83 -17.87 2.90
N ALA A 380 6.78 -17.14 3.27
CA ALA A 380 6.52 -15.80 2.77
C ALA A 380 7.66 -14.82 3.13
N ILE A 381 8.15 -14.82 4.37
CA ILE A 381 9.23 -13.94 4.82
C ILE A 381 10.53 -14.24 4.06
N THR A 382 10.92 -15.52 3.95
CA THR A 382 12.11 -15.92 3.20
C THR A 382 11.96 -15.54 1.71
N PHE A 383 10.83 -15.89 1.11
CA PHE A 383 10.55 -15.59 -0.30
C PHE A 383 10.62 -14.09 -0.60
N PHE A 384 10.00 -13.25 0.22
CA PHE A 384 9.98 -11.81 -0.04
C PHE A 384 11.34 -11.15 0.20
N SER A 385 12.13 -11.60 1.18
CA SER A 385 13.52 -11.15 1.35
C SER A 385 14.33 -11.39 0.06
N GLU A 386 14.25 -12.59 -0.50
CA GLU A 386 14.94 -12.94 -1.75
C GLU A 386 14.36 -12.20 -2.96
N TYR A 387 13.03 -12.13 -3.08
CA TYR A 387 12.36 -11.52 -4.23
C TYR A 387 12.62 -10.03 -4.33
N THR A 388 12.52 -9.31 -3.22
CA THR A 388 12.72 -7.86 -3.16
C THR A 388 14.19 -7.48 -3.16
N GLY A 389 15.09 -8.38 -2.72
CA GLY A 389 16.50 -8.11 -2.50
C GLY A 389 16.76 -7.24 -1.27
N ILE A 390 15.78 -7.13 -0.38
CA ILE A 390 15.86 -6.44 0.90
C ILE A 390 15.48 -7.44 1.99
N ASP A 391 16.41 -7.72 2.89
CA ASP A 391 16.19 -8.65 3.99
C ASP A 391 15.15 -8.12 4.98
N TYR A 392 14.37 -9.02 5.57
CA TYR A 392 13.40 -8.64 6.60
C TYR A 392 14.12 -8.12 7.85
N PRO A 393 13.94 -6.84 8.26
CA PRO A 393 14.88 -6.22 9.19
C PRO A 393 14.49 -6.37 10.67
N TRP A 394 13.29 -6.85 10.96
CA TRP A 394 12.76 -6.85 12.32
C TRP A 394 12.93 -8.20 13.03
N PRO A 395 12.94 -8.19 14.39
CA PRO A 395 13.28 -9.38 15.18
C PRO A 395 12.24 -10.51 15.12
N HIS A 396 11.00 -10.19 14.75
CA HIS A 396 9.94 -11.20 14.60
C HIS A 396 8.88 -10.79 13.59
N MET A 397 8.06 -11.78 13.18
CA MET A 397 6.77 -11.60 12.51
C MET A 397 5.73 -12.45 13.23
N SER A 398 4.57 -11.86 13.51
CA SER A 398 3.48 -12.49 14.24
C SER A 398 2.17 -12.44 13.47
N ALA A 399 1.48 -13.56 13.37
CA ALA A 399 0.12 -13.64 12.84
C ALA A 399 -0.87 -14.00 13.95
N VAL A 400 -1.96 -13.23 14.03
CA VAL A 400 -3.05 -13.41 15.01
C VAL A 400 -4.35 -13.74 14.28
N GLU A 401 -4.99 -14.85 14.67
CA GLU A 401 -6.32 -15.23 14.18
C GLU A 401 -7.37 -14.28 14.74
N GLY A 402 -8.07 -13.61 13.83
CA GLY A 402 -9.02 -12.55 14.12
C GLY A 402 -10.46 -12.86 13.71
N GLY A 403 -10.87 -14.13 13.66
CA GLY A 403 -12.25 -14.50 13.36
C GLY A 403 -13.25 -13.82 14.31
N GLY A 404 -14.33 -13.26 13.75
CA GLY A 404 -15.26 -12.41 14.48
C GLY A 404 -14.91 -10.91 14.50
N ILE A 405 -13.65 -10.56 14.24
CA ILE A 405 -13.19 -9.17 14.08
C ILE A 405 -13.07 -8.82 12.60
N ILE A 406 -12.30 -9.62 11.86
CA ILE A 406 -11.97 -9.37 10.46
C ILE A 406 -12.27 -10.60 9.59
N GLY A 407 -12.56 -10.37 8.30
CA GLY A 407 -12.77 -11.45 7.33
C GLY A 407 -11.68 -11.59 6.28
N GLY A 408 -10.81 -10.59 6.14
CA GLY A 408 -9.57 -10.56 5.33
C GLY A 408 -8.36 -10.61 6.24
N GLY A 409 -7.46 -9.66 6.09
CA GLY A 409 -6.36 -9.39 6.99
C GLY A 409 -6.14 -7.89 7.18
N MET A 410 -5.19 -7.56 8.02
CA MET A 410 -4.68 -6.22 8.24
C MET A 410 -3.25 -6.28 8.75
N GLU A 411 -2.41 -5.56 8.09
CA GLU A 411 -1.00 -5.42 8.37
C GLU A 411 -0.73 -4.40 9.46
N PHE A 412 0.21 -4.72 10.33
CA PHE A 412 0.90 -3.81 11.24
C PHE A 412 2.38 -4.19 11.26
N PRO A 413 3.29 -3.28 11.54
CA PRO A 413 4.71 -3.65 11.59
C PRO A 413 4.94 -4.84 12.52
N MET A 414 5.59 -5.90 12.02
CA MET A 414 5.89 -7.14 12.75
C MET A 414 4.66 -7.94 13.21
N MET A 415 3.43 -7.52 12.87
CA MET A 415 2.22 -8.14 13.40
C MET A 415 1.05 -8.01 12.42
N THR A 416 0.29 -9.06 12.20
CA THR A 416 -0.91 -9.04 11.37
C THR A 416 -2.09 -9.70 12.06
N ILE A 417 -3.31 -9.23 11.76
CA ILE A 417 -4.55 -9.92 12.12
C ILE A 417 -5.20 -10.46 10.84
N MET A 418 -5.62 -11.72 10.84
CA MET A 418 -6.29 -12.35 9.71
C MET A 418 -7.53 -13.14 10.18
N GLY A 419 -8.56 -13.21 9.36
CA GLY A 419 -9.76 -14.00 9.67
C GLY A 419 -9.48 -15.49 9.89
N ASP A 420 -10.49 -16.22 10.36
CA ASP A 420 -10.38 -17.66 10.66
C ASP A 420 -10.19 -18.55 9.42
N TYR A 421 -10.64 -18.09 8.26
CA TYR A 421 -10.61 -18.80 6.98
C TYR A 421 -11.22 -20.22 7.01
N ASN A 422 -12.08 -20.52 7.97
CA ASN A 422 -12.71 -21.84 8.14
C ASN A 422 -13.49 -22.28 6.89
N GLN A 423 -14.18 -21.34 6.24
CA GLN A 423 -15.00 -21.58 5.05
C GLN A 423 -14.20 -21.41 3.73
N ARG A 424 -12.90 -21.17 3.81
CA ARG A 424 -12.02 -20.97 2.66
C ARG A 424 -11.03 -22.12 2.49
N SER A 425 -10.35 -22.22 1.34
CA SER A 425 -9.31 -23.22 1.12
C SER A 425 -8.02 -22.89 1.87
N ALA A 426 -7.16 -23.89 2.05
CA ALA A 426 -5.78 -23.67 2.56
C ALA A 426 -5.00 -22.70 1.65
N ARG A 427 -5.21 -22.79 0.32
CA ARG A 427 -4.61 -21.85 -0.64
C ARG A 427 -5.03 -20.38 -0.39
N MET A 428 -6.26 -20.14 0.03
CA MET A 428 -6.72 -18.79 0.37
C MET A 428 -6.18 -18.31 1.73
N LEU A 429 -5.96 -19.22 2.68
CA LEU A 429 -5.31 -18.88 3.95
C LEU A 429 -3.82 -18.55 3.71
N TYR A 430 -3.14 -19.32 2.85
CA TYR A 430 -1.79 -18.96 2.42
C TYR A 430 -1.77 -17.59 1.72
N ALA A 431 -2.70 -17.35 0.79
CA ALA A 431 -2.77 -16.11 0.02
C ALA A 431 -2.87 -14.88 0.95
N VAL A 432 -3.82 -14.87 1.90
CA VAL A 432 -3.91 -13.76 2.87
C VAL A 432 -2.67 -13.68 3.75
N THR A 433 -2.10 -14.81 4.19
CA THR A 433 -0.85 -14.79 4.97
C THR A 433 0.28 -14.13 4.17
N ALA A 434 0.49 -14.53 2.92
CA ALA A 434 1.51 -13.94 2.07
C ALA A 434 1.22 -12.47 1.75
N HIS A 435 -0.05 -12.09 1.57
CA HIS A 435 -0.48 -10.70 1.36
C HIS A 435 -0.07 -9.82 2.54
N GLU A 436 -0.51 -10.16 3.75
CA GLU A 436 -0.22 -9.38 4.96
C GLU A 436 1.29 -9.30 5.26
N LEU A 437 2.04 -10.35 4.94
CA LEU A 437 3.49 -10.33 5.15
C LEU A 437 4.23 -9.56 4.06
N ALA A 438 3.70 -9.52 2.83
CA ALA A 438 4.28 -8.69 1.76
C ALA A 438 4.20 -7.19 2.07
N HIS A 439 3.21 -6.76 2.86
CA HIS A 439 3.12 -5.39 3.36
C HIS A 439 4.31 -4.97 4.23
N MET A 440 5.10 -5.88 4.76
CA MET A 440 6.29 -5.52 5.52
C MET A 440 7.32 -4.75 4.67
N TRP A 441 7.31 -4.92 3.35
CA TRP A 441 8.15 -4.14 2.42
C TRP A 441 7.44 -2.87 1.93
N VAL A 442 6.15 -2.94 1.62
CA VAL A 442 5.28 -1.80 1.29
C VAL A 442 3.95 -2.06 1.98
N PRO A 443 3.49 -1.22 2.90
CA PRO A 443 3.97 0.12 3.22
C PRO A 443 4.92 0.20 4.43
N MET A 444 5.29 -0.94 5.09
CA MET A 444 6.00 -0.89 6.38
C MET A 444 7.46 -0.44 6.27
N MET A 445 8.18 -0.73 5.18
CA MET A 445 9.52 -0.20 4.91
C MET A 445 9.51 0.96 3.91
N VAL A 446 8.73 0.85 2.84
CA VAL A 446 8.56 1.89 1.82
C VAL A 446 7.20 2.52 2.04
N ASN A 447 7.16 3.65 2.74
CA ASN A 447 5.96 4.20 3.36
C ASN A 447 5.14 5.04 2.38
N THR A 448 4.23 4.40 1.68
CA THR A 448 3.33 5.05 0.71
C THR A 448 2.16 5.76 1.39
N ASN A 449 1.64 6.81 0.76
CA ASN A 449 0.47 7.53 1.25
C ASN A 449 -0.83 6.78 0.90
N GLU A 450 -1.20 5.78 1.69
CA GLU A 450 -2.39 4.95 1.49
C GLU A 450 -3.69 5.74 1.60
N ARG A 451 -3.70 6.84 2.35
CA ARG A 451 -4.85 7.73 2.45
C ARG A 451 -5.27 8.29 1.08
N ARG A 452 -4.31 8.43 0.17
CA ARG A 452 -4.51 8.95 -1.18
C ARG A 452 -4.32 7.90 -2.26
N TYR A 453 -3.31 7.04 -2.14
CA TYR A 453 -2.84 6.16 -3.21
C TYR A 453 -2.73 4.70 -2.75
N SER A 454 -3.85 4.12 -2.30
CA SER A 454 -3.91 2.72 -1.81
C SER A 454 -3.38 1.68 -2.80
N TRP A 455 -3.35 1.98 -4.10
CA TRP A 455 -2.79 1.08 -5.10
C TRP A 455 -1.28 0.87 -4.97
N MET A 456 -0.55 1.86 -4.43
CA MET A 456 0.91 1.75 -4.21
C MET A 456 1.23 0.72 -3.12
N ASP A 457 0.36 0.62 -2.15
CA ASP A 457 0.40 -0.37 -1.10
C ASP A 457 -0.23 -1.69 -1.56
N GLU A 458 -1.52 -1.73 -1.71
CA GLU A 458 -2.33 -2.92 -1.94
C GLU A 458 -2.08 -3.57 -3.30
N GLY A 459 -1.82 -2.75 -4.32
CA GLY A 459 -1.55 -3.24 -5.67
C GLY A 459 -0.20 -3.92 -5.80
N MET A 460 0.84 -3.34 -5.20
CA MET A 460 2.18 -3.95 -5.15
C MET A 460 2.16 -5.21 -4.30
N THR A 461 1.43 -5.19 -3.20
CA THR A 461 1.28 -6.32 -2.27
C THR A 461 0.49 -7.46 -2.89
N SER A 462 -0.65 -7.19 -3.53
CA SER A 462 -1.41 -8.22 -4.27
C SER A 462 -0.58 -8.85 -5.39
N PHE A 463 0.24 -8.08 -6.09
CA PHE A 463 1.16 -8.62 -7.09
C PHE A 463 2.20 -9.56 -6.47
N LYS A 464 2.86 -9.16 -5.37
CA LYS A 464 3.83 -9.98 -4.65
C LYS A 464 3.19 -11.25 -4.07
N GLU A 465 1.98 -11.14 -3.48
CA GLU A 465 1.19 -12.28 -3.00
C GLU A 465 1.00 -13.31 -4.13
N ASN A 466 0.59 -12.86 -5.32
CA ASN A 466 0.40 -13.76 -6.47
C ASN A 466 1.71 -14.47 -6.87
N VAL A 467 2.84 -13.75 -6.88
CA VAL A 467 4.15 -14.36 -7.20
C VAL A 467 4.56 -15.39 -6.14
N SER A 468 4.43 -15.05 -4.87
CA SER A 468 4.72 -15.96 -3.74
C SER A 468 3.80 -17.19 -3.73
N ARG A 469 2.51 -16.99 -4.02
CA ARG A 469 1.54 -18.08 -4.13
C ARG A 469 1.84 -19.00 -5.32
N GLY A 470 2.31 -18.41 -6.42
CA GLY A 470 2.79 -19.16 -7.58
C GLY A 470 3.95 -20.08 -7.23
N ASP A 471 4.90 -19.58 -6.47
CA ASP A 471 6.06 -20.35 -5.98
C ASP A 471 5.65 -21.47 -5.03
N TYR A 472 4.87 -21.14 -4.00
CA TYR A 472 4.47 -22.10 -2.97
C TYR A 472 3.62 -23.27 -3.50
N PHE A 473 2.77 -23.03 -4.51
CA PHE A 473 1.83 -24.02 -5.08
C PHE A 473 2.19 -24.50 -6.48
N ASP A 474 3.36 -24.15 -7.02
CA ASP A 474 3.79 -24.45 -8.39
C ASP A 474 2.71 -24.06 -9.43
N ASP A 475 2.23 -22.80 -9.33
CA ASP A 475 1.18 -22.24 -10.19
C ASP A 475 1.76 -21.15 -11.09
N SER A 476 1.91 -21.47 -12.36
CA SER A 476 2.51 -20.55 -13.34
C SER A 476 1.63 -19.35 -13.72
N ASP A 477 0.32 -19.37 -13.44
CA ASP A 477 -0.60 -18.25 -13.70
C ASP A 477 -1.40 -17.85 -12.44
N ALA A 478 -0.71 -17.68 -11.34
CA ALA A 478 -1.33 -17.30 -10.06
C ALA A 478 -2.10 -15.97 -10.13
N ILE A 479 -1.74 -15.07 -11.06
CA ILE A 479 -2.41 -13.78 -11.29
C ILE A 479 -3.76 -13.91 -12.05
N ALA A 480 -4.08 -15.08 -12.62
CA ALA A 480 -5.26 -15.25 -13.47
C ALA A 480 -6.58 -14.81 -12.82
N SER A 481 -6.74 -15.07 -11.50
CA SER A 481 -7.97 -14.69 -10.79
C SER A 481 -8.15 -13.17 -10.72
N ASP A 482 -7.10 -12.42 -10.44
CA ASP A 482 -7.15 -10.96 -10.35
C ASP A 482 -7.37 -10.33 -11.72
N ARG A 483 -6.68 -10.84 -12.75
CA ARG A 483 -6.88 -10.43 -14.13
C ARG A 483 -8.33 -10.65 -14.58
N GLN A 484 -8.91 -11.83 -14.31
CA GLN A 484 -10.29 -12.14 -14.67
C GLN A 484 -11.30 -11.27 -13.90
N ASP A 485 -11.08 -11.04 -12.61
CA ASP A 485 -11.94 -10.18 -11.79
C ASP A 485 -11.89 -8.73 -12.27
N TYR A 486 -10.71 -8.21 -12.60
CA TYR A 486 -10.55 -6.88 -13.18
C TYR A 486 -11.29 -6.76 -14.52
N ILE A 487 -11.09 -7.72 -15.46
CA ILE A 487 -11.74 -7.73 -16.76
C ILE A 487 -13.26 -7.76 -16.60
N ARG A 488 -13.78 -8.69 -15.79
CA ARG A 488 -15.23 -8.83 -15.54
C ARG A 488 -15.84 -7.55 -14.96
N PHE A 489 -15.16 -6.91 -14.01
CA PHE A 489 -15.61 -5.67 -13.40
C PHE A 489 -15.62 -4.51 -14.41
N THR A 490 -14.63 -4.47 -15.28
CA THR A 490 -14.50 -3.52 -16.37
C THR A 490 -15.61 -3.66 -17.40
N GLN A 491 -15.87 -4.87 -17.89
CA GLN A 491 -16.96 -5.18 -18.83
C GLN A 491 -18.33 -4.78 -18.30
N ASN A 492 -18.52 -4.80 -16.97
CA ASN A 492 -19.74 -4.34 -16.32
C ASN A 492 -19.78 -2.81 -16.07
N GLY A 493 -18.80 -2.05 -16.56
CA GLY A 493 -18.74 -0.58 -16.45
C GLY A 493 -18.48 -0.07 -15.03
N GLY A 494 -17.90 -0.90 -14.15
CA GLY A 494 -17.73 -0.60 -12.74
C GLY A 494 -16.39 0.04 -12.37
N GLN A 495 -15.42 0.10 -13.30
CA GLN A 495 -14.06 0.54 -12.96
C GLN A 495 -13.96 2.05 -12.65
N ALA A 496 -12.93 2.39 -11.87
CA ALA A 496 -12.52 3.75 -11.56
C ALA A 496 -11.03 3.93 -11.92
N PRO A 497 -10.56 5.18 -12.15
CA PRO A 497 -9.13 5.45 -12.26
C PRO A 497 -8.39 5.00 -10.99
N ILE A 498 -7.23 4.37 -11.15
CA ILE A 498 -6.36 3.96 -10.03
C ILE A 498 -5.91 5.17 -9.21
N MET A 499 -5.57 6.28 -9.89
CA MET A 499 -5.10 7.53 -9.26
C MET A 499 -6.18 8.31 -8.51
N ARG A 500 -7.42 7.82 -8.45
CA ARG A 500 -8.45 8.40 -7.59
C ARG A 500 -8.06 8.16 -6.12
N TRP A 501 -8.09 9.21 -5.31
CA TRP A 501 -7.80 9.09 -3.89
C TRP A 501 -8.70 8.07 -3.19
N SER A 502 -8.10 7.27 -2.32
CA SER A 502 -8.66 6.06 -1.72
C SER A 502 -10.03 6.25 -1.09
N ASN A 503 -10.22 7.35 -0.35
CA ASN A 503 -11.49 7.65 0.33
C ASN A 503 -12.63 8.07 -0.63
N TYR A 504 -12.34 8.39 -1.89
CA TYR A 504 -13.30 8.99 -2.83
C TYR A 504 -13.77 8.04 -3.94
N HIS A 505 -13.46 6.76 -3.84
CA HIS A 505 -14.06 5.76 -4.71
C HIS A 505 -15.56 5.67 -4.46
N TYR A 506 -16.36 5.58 -5.52
CA TYR A 506 -17.83 5.63 -5.46
C TYR A 506 -18.48 4.38 -4.84
N SER A 507 -17.75 3.26 -4.72
CA SER A 507 -18.18 2.05 -4.06
C SER A 507 -17.00 1.26 -3.46
N GLY A 508 -17.28 0.35 -2.52
CA GLY A 508 -16.27 -0.57 -2.00
C GLY A 508 -15.73 -1.51 -3.07
N ALA A 509 -16.58 -1.93 -4.04
CA ALA A 509 -16.14 -2.78 -5.15
C ALA A 509 -15.20 -2.03 -6.09
N ALA A 510 -15.49 -0.76 -6.42
CA ALA A 510 -14.60 0.07 -7.23
C ALA A 510 -13.27 0.33 -6.52
N PHE A 511 -13.29 0.57 -5.21
CA PHE A 511 -12.07 0.67 -4.39
C PHE A 511 -11.26 -0.65 -4.46
N GLY A 512 -11.88 -1.80 -4.18
CA GLY A 512 -11.19 -3.08 -4.19
C GLY A 512 -10.59 -3.47 -5.54
N VAL A 513 -11.23 -3.08 -6.66
CA VAL A 513 -10.62 -3.31 -7.99
C VAL A 513 -9.49 -2.33 -8.27
N ALA A 514 -9.68 -1.04 -7.98
CA ALA A 514 -8.70 -0.01 -8.28
C ALA A 514 -7.46 -0.06 -7.36
N SER A 515 -7.61 -0.56 -6.13
CA SER A 515 -6.49 -0.65 -5.17
C SER A 515 -5.73 -1.97 -5.27
N TYR A 516 -6.40 -3.09 -5.52
CA TYR A 516 -5.84 -4.44 -5.47
C TYR A 516 -5.67 -5.05 -6.88
N ARG A 517 -6.78 -5.47 -7.52
CA ARG A 517 -6.77 -6.37 -8.70
C ARG A 517 -6.25 -5.70 -9.97
N LYS A 518 -6.71 -4.50 -10.26
CA LYS A 518 -6.26 -3.77 -11.45
C LYS A 518 -4.76 -3.47 -11.37
N PRO A 519 -4.22 -2.83 -10.31
CA PRO A 519 -2.78 -2.57 -10.23
C PRO A 519 -1.95 -3.85 -10.18
N ALA A 520 -2.36 -4.91 -9.46
CA ALA A 520 -1.64 -6.20 -9.49
C ALA A 520 -1.58 -6.78 -10.91
N THR A 521 -2.69 -6.73 -11.65
CA THR A 521 -2.74 -7.14 -13.06
C THR A 521 -1.82 -6.28 -13.93
N LEU A 522 -1.77 -4.97 -13.68
CA LEU A 522 -0.91 -4.04 -14.44
C LEU A 522 0.57 -4.21 -14.12
N HIS A 523 0.94 -4.56 -12.88
CA HIS A 523 2.33 -4.94 -12.55
C HIS A 523 2.74 -6.21 -13.32
N ALA A 524 1.85 -7.21 -13.42
CA ALA A 524 2.10 -8.40 -14.23
C ALA A 524 2.20 -8.07 -15.73
N ALA A 525 1.35 -7.17 -16.24
CA ALA A 525 1.40 -6.70 -17.62
C ALA A 525 2.68 -5.90 -17.91
N LEU A 526 3.09 -5.04 -16.99
CA LEU A 526 4.34 -4.28 -17.09
C LEU A 526 5.56 -5.22 -17.06
N ARG A 527 5.54 -6.25 -16.21
CA ARG A 527 6.56 -7.31 -16.22
C ARG A 527 6.60 -8.04 -17.57
N GLY A 528 5.45 -8.36 -18.15
CA GLY A 528 5.36 -8.90 -19.50
C GLY A 528 5.90 -7.95 -20.56
N LEU A 529 5.61 -6.65 -20.45
CA LEU A 529 6.06 -5.62 -21.39
C LEU A 529 7.57 -5.37 -21.35
N LEU A 530 8.15 -5.30 -20.16
CA LEU A 530 9.57 -4.99 -19.96
C LEU A 530 10.49 -6.22 -19.94
N GLY A 531 9.90 -7.40 -19.72
CA GLY A 531 10.62 -8.63 -19.39
C GLY A 531 10.91 -8.70 -17.87
N THR A 532 10.94 -9.94 -17.35
CA THR A 532 11.05 -10.22 -15.91
C THR A 532 12.31 -9.58 -15.27
N SER A 533 13.45 -9.62 -15.96
CA SER A 533 14.72 -9.07 -15.43
C SER A 533 14.63 -7.56 -15.22
N THR A 534 14.23 -6.81 -16.25
CA THR A 534 14.14 -5.33 -16.20
C THR A 534 13.07 -4.88 -15.19
N PHE A 535 11.91 -5.57 -15.17
CA PHE A 535 10.87 -5.27 -14.18
C PHE A 535 11.38 -5.47 -12.75
N ASN A 536 12.01 -6.61 -12.45
CA ASN A 536 12.53 -6.88 -11.12
C ASN A 536 13.64 -5.90 -10.72
N GLU A 537 14.50 -5.50 -11.66
CA GLU A 537 15.53 -4.48 -11.43
C GLU A 537 14.90 -3.13 -11.07
N ALA A 538 13.90 -2.67 -11.83
CA ALA A 538 13.19 -1.42 -11.55
C ALA A 538 12.45 -1.47 -10.20
N TYR A 539 11.77 -2.60 -9.93
CA TYR A 539 11.04 -2.79 -8.69
C TYR A 539 11.97 -2.77 -7.46
N ARG A 540 13.10 -3.48 -7.53
CA ARG A 540 14.12 -3.48 -6.48
C ARG A 540 14.78 -2.12 -6.30
N ALA A 541 15.05 -1.41 -7.39
CA ALA A 541 15.58 -0.05 -7.33
C ALA A 541 14.63 0.89 -6.60
N PHE A 542 13.33 0.86 -6.93
CA PHE A 542 12.31 1.64 -6.23
C PHE A 542 12.28 1.35 -4.73
N LEU A 543 12.26 0.07 -4.33
CA LEU A 543 12.25 -0.31 -2.92
C LEU A 543 13.52 0.14 -2.19
N ALA A 544 14.70 -0.02 -2.80
CA ALA A 544 15.97 0.37 -2.20
C ALA A 544 16.12 1.89 -2.05
N ASP A 545 15.73 2.67 -3.07
CA ASP A 545 15.79 4.12 -3.06
C ASP A 545 14.87 4.73 -1.99
N TRP A 546 13.71 4.11 -1.77
CA TRP A 546 12.66 4.64 -0.91
C TRP A 546 12.50 3.91 0.44
N GLN A 547 13.38 3.00 0.80
CA GLN A 547 13.39 2.36 2.11
C GLN A 547 13.44 3.40 3.24
N TYR A 548 12.49 3.32 4.17
CA TYR A 548 12.27 4.27 5.29
C TYR A 548 12.07 5.73 4.84
N LYS A 549 11.41 5.91 3.70
CA LYS A 549 11.04 7.21 3.12
C LYS A 549 9.60 7.15 2.60
N HIS A 550 9.14 8.28 2.06
CA HIS A 550 7.76 8.50 1.63
C HIS A 550 7.69 8.74 0.11
N PRO A 551 7.66 7.68 -0.73
CA PRO A 551 7.50 7.85 -2.16
C PRO A 551 6.07 8.22 -2.54
N TYR A 552 5.93 8.83 -3.71
CA TYR A 552 4.69 9.16 -4.38
C TYR A 552 4.60 8.44 -5.73
N PRO A 553 3.42 8.41 -6.39
CA PRO A 553 3.27 7.77 -7.70
C PRO A 553 4.31 8.17 -8.74
N SER A 554 4.66 9.47 -8.83
CA SER A 554 5.67 9.95 -9.77
C SER A 554 7.06 9.35 -9.51
N ASP A 555 7.43 9.09 -8.26
CA ASP A 555 8.71 8.43 -7.94
C ASP A 555 8.75 7.00 -8.49
N PHE A 556 7.62 6.28 -8.36
CA PHE A 556 7.48 4.93 -8.91
C PHE A 556 7.55 4.92 -10.44
N PHE A 557 6.78 5.78 -11.10
CA PHE A 557 6.74 5.86 -12.56
C PHE A 557 8.12 6.21 -13.13
N ASN A 558 8.74 7.25 -12.61
CA ASN A 558 10.05 7.73 -13.04
C ASN A 558 11.15 6.67 -12.80
N THR A 559 11.08 5.89 -11.70
CA THR A 559 12.03 4.79 -11.45
C THR A 559 11.93 3.72 -12.54
N PHE A 560 10.72 3.33 -12.94
CA PHE A 560 10.52 2.34 -14.00
C PHE A 560 11.00 2.83 -15.36
N GLU A 561 10.80 4.11 -15.66
CA GLU A 561 11.31 4.72 -16.89
C GLU A 561 12.84 4.85 -16.89
N ARG A 562 13.43 5.28 -15.78
CA ARG A 562 14.88 5.34 -15.60
C ARG A 562 15.55 3.99 -15.83
N VAL A 563 15.08 2.95 -15.16
CA VAL A 563 15.71 1.63 -15.19
C VAL A 563 15.46 0.93 -16.53
N SER A 564 14.26 1.03 -17.09
CA SER A 564 13.95 0.42 -18.38
C SER A 564 14.53 1.19 -19.58
N GLY A 565 14.85 2.47 -19.41
CA GLY A 565 15.23 3.38 -20.50
C GLY A 565 14.11 3.60 -21.52
N ARG A 566 12.86 3.39 -21.14
CA ARG A 566 11.67 3.49 -22.00
C ARG A 566 10.74 4.60 -21.51
N ASP A 567 10.16 5.33 -22.43
CA ASP A 567 9.02 6.20 -22.18
C ASP A 567 7.78 5.32 -21.96
N LEU A 568 7.18 5.40 -20.77
CA LEU A 568 5.99 4.65 -20.35
C LEU A 568 4.81 5.58 -20.03
N ASP A 569 4.89 6.88 -20.31
CA ASP A 569 3.82 7.85 -20.08
C ASP A 569 2.47 7.36 -20.65
N TRP A 570 2.49 6.74 -21.83
CA TRP A 570 1.31 6.17 -22.49
C TRP A 570 0.69 5.02 -21.66
N PHE A 571 1.51 4.22 -20.95
CA PHE A 571 1.04 3.13 -20.11
C PHE A 571 0.39 3.67 -18.83
N TRP A 572 1.08 4.61 -18.16
CA TRP A 572 0.55 5.26 -16.97
C TRP A 572 -0.76 5.98 -17.27
N ALA A 573 -0.80 6.82 -18.31
CA ALA A 573 -2.00 7.54 -18.73
C ALA A 573 -3.16 6.59 -19.02
N SER A 574 -2.95 5.56 -19.84
CA SER A 574 -4.00 4.62 -20.25
C SER A 574 -4.63 3.84 -19.11
N PHE A 575 -3.80 3.39 -18.16
CA PHE A 575 -4.24 2.40 -17.19
C PHE A 575 -4.38 2.94 -15.76
N TYR A 576 -3.61 3.95 -15.37
CA TYR A 576 -3.64 4.50 -14.01
C TYR A 576 -4.56 5.71 -13.89
N TYR A 577 -4.48 6.62 -14.85
CA TYR A 577 -5.28 7.86 -14.83
C TYR A 577 -6.63 7.70 -15.50
N GLU A 578 -6.72 6.83 -16.52
CA GLU A 578 -7.94 6.61 -17.28
C GLU A 578 -8.61 5.25 -16.96
N THR A 579 -9.85 5.10 -17.43
CA THR A 579 -10.60 3.85 -17.37
C THR A 579 -10.67 3.17 -18.74
N TRP A 580 -9.61 3.32 -19.53
CA TRP A 580 -9.55 2.74 -20.86
C TRP A 580 -9.33 1.24 -20.78
N THR A 581 -9.83 0.52 -21.79
CA THR A 581 -9.72 -0.94 -21.91
C THR A 581 -8.81 -1.29 -23.07
N LEU A 582 -8.03 -2.33 -22.91
CA LEU A 582 -7.31 -3.00 -23.99
C LEU A 582 -8.25 -4.00 -24.66
N ASP A 583 -8.30 -4.00 -26.00
CA ASP A 583 -9.16 -4.88 -26.81
C ASP A 583 -8.56 -4.97 -28.22
N HIS A 584 -7.76 -6.00 -28.49
CA HIS A 584 -7.12 -6.26 -29.76
C HIS A 584 -7.78 -7.45 -30.47
N ALA A 585 -8.04 -7.35 -31.76
CA ALA A 585 -8.68 -8.39 -32.55
C ALA A 585 -7.88 -8.77 -33.80
N ILE A 586 -7.85 -10.02 -34.20
CA ILE A 586 -7.38 -10.44 -35.50
C ILE A 586 -8.49 -10.23 -36.54
N ALA A 587 -8.44 -9.10 -37.25
CA ALA A 587 -9.47 -8.71 -38.20
C ALA A 587 -9.44 -9.53 -39.50
N SER A 588 -8.25 -9.88 -40.01
CA SER A 588 -8.12 -10.71 -41.19
C SER A 588 -6.73 -11.36 -41.31
N VAL A 589 -6.69 -12.54 -41.95
CA VAL A 589 -5.47 -13.22 -42.30
C VAL A 589 -5.55 -13.60 -43.78
N SER A 590 -4.50 -13.29 -44.53
CA SER A 590 -4.39 -13.73 -45.96
C SER A 590 -3.01 -14.30 -46.25
N THR A 591 -2.96 -15.35 -47.05
CA THR A 591 -1.73 -16.05 -47.42
C THR A 591 -1.48 -15.93 -48.93
N SER A 592 -0.25 -15.57 -49.32
CA SER A 592 0.19 -15.49 -50.70
C SER A 592 1.60 -16.08 -50.83
N GLY A 593 1.68 -17.34 -51.26
CA GLY A 593 2.93 -18.11 -51.24
C GLY A 593 3.45 -18.25 -49.78
N ASP A 594 4.70 -17.89 -49.56
CA ASP A 594 5.35 -17.97 -48.25
C ASP A 594 5.02 -16.76 -47.35
N ARG A 595 4.20 -15.82 -47.78
CA ARG A 595 3.86 -14.59 -47.04
C ARG A 595 2.47 -14.72 -46.47
N VAL A 596 2.40 -14.51 -45.16
CA VAL A 596 1.15 -14.38 -44.39
C VAL A 596 0.99 -12.93 -43.97
N GLU A 597 -0.08 -12.30 -44.39
CA GLU A 597 -0.46 -10.93 -44.01
C GLU A 597 -1.55 -11.01 -42.96
N ILE A 598 -1.31 -10.33 -41.82
CA ILE A 598 -2.20 -10.35 -40.66
C ILE A 598 -2.58 -8.90 -40.37
N THR A 599 -3.88 -8.64 -40.38
CA THR A 599 -4.42 -7.34 -39.98
C THR A 599 -5.01 -7.45 -38.56
N VAL A 600 -4.53 -6.59 -37.66
CA VAL A 600 -5.03 -6.47 -36.30
C VAL A 600 -5.77 -5.14 -36.17
N GLU A 601 -6.92 -5.17 -35.52
CA GLU A 601 -7.68 -4.00 -35.09
C GLU A 601 -7.52 -3.79 -33.59
N ASP A 602 -7.42 -2.55 -33.18
CA ASP A 602 -7.50 -2.11 -31.80
C ASP A 602 -8.89 -1.52 -31.56
N GLN A 603 -9.74 -2.29 -30.89
CA GLN A 603 -11.14 -1.98 -30.59
C GLN A 603 -11.27 -1.24 -29.27
N GLY A 604 -10.23 -1.28 -28.43
CA GLY A 604 -10.14 -0.61 -27.15
C GLY A 604 -9.70 0.84 -27.24
N ARG A 605 -9.28 1.37 -26.09
CA ARG A 605 -8.70 2.72 -25.98
C ARG A 605 -7.33 2.73 -25.32
N ALA A 606 -7.05 1.73 -24.46
CA ALA A 606 -5.73 1.57 -23.85
C ALA A 606 -4.72 1.08 -24.87
N PHE A 607 -3.46 1.40 -24.64
CA PHE A 607 -2.39 1.15 -25.60
C PHE A 607 -1.50 0.02 -25.10
N MET A 608 -1.21 -0.94 -26.00
CA MET A 608 -0.23 -2.01 -25.77
C MET A 608 0.39 -2.43 -27.11
N PRO A 609 1.61 -2.97 -27.14
CA PRO A 609 2.09 -3.69 -28.33
C PRO A 609 1.25 -4.93 -28.56
N VAL A 610 1.14 -5.37 -29.82
CA VAL A 610 0.52 -6.65 -30.17
C VAL A 610 1.61 -7.69 -30.37
N ARG A 611 1.59 -8.76 -29.60
CA ARG A 611 2.46 -9.91 -29.76
C ARG A 611 1.68 -11.05 -30.42
N LEU A 612 2.11 -11.45 -31.60
CA LEU A 612 1.50 -12.51 -32.38
C LEU A 612 2.37 -13.76 -32.30
N THR A 613 1.78 -14.88 -31.91
CA THR A 613 2.37 -16.22 -31.98
C THR A 613 1.69 -16.99 -33.11
N LEU A 614 2.45 -17.36 -34.14
CA LEU A 614 1.99 -18.15 -35.26
C LEU A 614 2.43 -19.60 -35.06
N THR A 615 1.50 -20.53 -34.99
CA THR A 615 1.80 -21.99 -34.99
C THR A 615 1.71 -22.54 -36.39
N LEU A 616 2.78 -23.19 -36.83
CA LEU A 616 2.91 -23.80 -38.17
C LEU A 616 2.43 -25.26 -38.19
N ASP A 617 2.31 -25.82 -39.39
CA ASP A 617 1.84 -27.20 -39.61
C ASP A 617 2.79 -28.28 -39.09
N ASP A 618 4.06 -27.94 -38.86
CA ASP A 618 5.04 -28.82 -38.21
C ASP A 618 5.09 -28.71 -36.70
N GLY A 619 4.26 -27.83 -36.13
CA GLY A 619 4.19 -27.54 -34.69
C GLY A 619 5.22 -26.51 -34.20
N SER A 620 6.07 -25.98 -35.08
CA SER A 620 6.95 -24.86 -34.71
C SER A 620 6.18 -23.55 -34.60
N THR A 621 6.78 -22.56 -33.93
CA THR A 621 6.17 -21.25 -33.72
C THR A 621 7.04 -20.12 -34.27
N LEU A 622 6.38 -19.06 -34.75
CA LEU A 622 7.02 -17.81 -35.15
C LEU A 622 6.39 -16.66 -34.32
N GLU A 623 7.24 -15.78 -33.86
CA GLU A 623 6.80 -14.59 -33.09
C GLU A 623 6.86 -13.34 -33.99
N ARG A 624 5.86 -12.47 -33.82
CA ARG A 624 5.81 -11.17 -34.49
C ARG A 624 5.22 -10.11 -33.57
N GLU A 625 5.87 -8.96 -33.46
CA GLU A 625 5.35 -7.82 -32.69
C GLU A 625 4.92 -6.67 -33.61
N ILE A 626 3.77 -6.07 -33.30
CA ILE A 626 3.37 -4.74 -33.78
C ILE A 626 3.64 -3.78 -32.61
N PRO A 627 4.60 -2.86 -32.76
CA PRO A 627 4.98 -1.99 -31.64
C PRO A 627 3.87 -1.01 -31.28
N VAL A 628 3.85 -0.57 -30.02
CA VAL A 628 2.86 0.38 -29.49
C VAL A 628 2.84 1.71 -30.25
N ASP A 629 3.97 2.15 -30.81
CA ASP A 629 4.09 3.37 -31.63
C ASP A 629 3.08 3.46 -32.78
N VAL A 630 2.64 2.31 -33.28
CA VAL A 630 1.61 2.27 -34.35
C VAL A 630 0.30 2.85 -33.84
N TRP A 631 -0.09 2.49 -32.64
CA TRP A 631 -1.30 2.95 -31.99
C TRP A 631 -1.18 4.39 -31.50
N LEU A 632 -0.02 4.77 -30.96
CA LEU A 632 0.28 6.14 -30.50
C LEU A 632 0.25 7.17 -31.64
N ARG A 633 0.28 6.74 -32.90
CA ARG A 633 0.03 7.61 -34.06
C ARG A 633 -1.46 7.76 -34.39
N GLY A 634 -2.37 7.27 -33.54
CA GLY A 634 -3.81 7.37 -33.71
C GLY A 634 -4.42 6.34 -34.66
N ARG A 635 -3.68 5.29 -35.03
CA ARG A 635 -4.22 4.21 -35.84
C ARG A 635 -5.07 3.28 -34.96
N THR A 636 -6.13 2.73 -35.57
CA THR A 636 -7.00 1.70 -34.98
C THR A 636 -6.87 0.36 -35.70
N SER A 637 -6.02 0.27 -36.73
CA SER A 637 -5.73 -0.95 -37.47
C SER A 637 -4.29 -0.94 -37.93
N ALA A 638 -3.66 -2.12 -37.94
CA ALA A 638 -2.31 -2.32 -38.44
C ALA A 638 -2.18 -3.66 -39.12
N THR A 639 -1.43 -3.68 -40.24
CA THR A 639 -1.13 -4.91 -40.97
C THR A 639 0.35 -5.21 -40.83
N THR A 640 0.67 -6.47 -40.52
CA THR A 640 2.05 -7.00 -40.50
C THR A 640 2.16 -8.20 -41.44
N THR A 641 3.38 -8.49 -41.91
CA THR A 641 3.66 -9.62 -42.78
C THR A 641 4.72 -10.51 -42.14
N VAL A 642 4.48 -11.83 -42.19
CA VAL A 642 5.42 -12.86 -41.70
C VAL A 642 5.73 -13.80 -42.91
N ASN A 643 7.01 -14.17 -43.06
CA ASN A 643 7.45 -15.18 -44.00
C ASN A 643 7.49 -16.55 -43.31
N VAL A 644 6.85 -17.55 -43.91
CA VAL A 644 6.70 -18.90 -43.31
C VAL A 644 7.55 -19.96 -44.01
N ASP A 645 8.41 -19.59 -44.99
CA ASP A 645 9.40 -20.44 -45.65
C ASP A 645 8.86 -21.80 -46.16
N GLY A 646 7.66 -21.80 -46.75
CA GLY A 646 7.02 -22.96 -47.30
C GLY A 646 6.13 -23.75 -46.34
N ALA A 647 6.06 -23.36 -45.04
CA ALA A 647 5.15 -23.94 -44.07
C ALA A 647 3.73 -23.34 -44.19
N SER A 648 2.75 -23.97 -43.55
CA SER A 648 1.37 -23.47 -43.48
C SER A 648 1.05 -23.06 -42.07
N VAL A 649 0.43 -21.88 -41.89
CA VAL A 649 -0.03 -21.42 -40.56
C VAL A 649 -1.31 -22.16 -40.18
N GLN A 650 -1.32 -22.75 -39.01
CA GLN A 650 -2.48 -23.46 -38.46
C GLN A 650 -3.27 -22.57 -37.49
N ARG A 651 -2.56 -21.74 -36.71
CA ARG A 651 -3.14 -20.87 -35.67
C ARG A 651 -2.33 -19.57 -35.56
N ILE A 652 -2.99 -18.49 -35.31
CA ILE A 652 -2.40 -17.21 -34.91
C ILE A 652 -3.08 -16.76 -33.61
N GLU A 653 -2.31 -16.34 -32.67
CA GLU A 653 -2.82 -15.88 -31.34
C GLU A 653 -2.18 -14.58 -30.92
N ILE A 654 -2.99 -13.60 -30.46
CA ILE A 654 -2.54 -12.39 -29.81
C ILE A 654 -2.26 -12.72 -28.35
N ASP A 655 -1.04 -12.35 -27.86
CA ASP A 655 -0.63 -12.47 -26.47
C ASP A 655 -0.94 -13.87 -25.89
N ALA A 656 -0.36 -14.91 -26.51
CA ALA A 656 -0.57 -16.31 -26.16
C ALA A 656 -0.23 -16.62 -24.68
N GLU A 657 0.72 -15.88 -24.10
CA GLU A 657 1.10 -15.98 -22.67
C GLU A 657 0.14 -15.24 -21.75
N GLN A 658 -0.84 -14.52 -22.27
CA GLN A 658 -1.85 -13.76 -21.54
C GLN A 658 -1.26 -12.74 -20.54
N HIS A 659 -0.21 -12.06 -20.92
CA HIS A 659 0.40 -11.03 -20.11
C HIS A 659 -0.48 -9.77 -19.99
N PHE A 660 -1.22 -9.44 -21.05
CA PHE A 660 -1.96 -8.19 -21.14
C PHE A 660 -3.46 -8.37 -20.83
N PRO A 661 -4.10 -7.38 -20.18
CA PRO A 661 -5.50 -7.48 -19.74
C PRO A 661 -6.48 -7.14 -20.87
N ASP A 662 -6.44 -7.91 -21.96
CA ASP A 662 -7.40 -7.79 -23.05
C ASP A 662 -8.79 -8.21 -22.58
N VAL A 663 -9.81 -7.35 -22.84
CA VAL A 663 -11.15 -7.53 -22.28
C VAL A 663 -12.03 -8.47 -23.10
N ASP A 664 -11.68 -8.74 -24.36
CA ASP A 664 -12.36 -9.72 -25.20
C ASP A 664 -11.35 -10.62 -25.96
N ARG A 665 -10.99 -11.72 -25.36
CA ARG A 665 -10.04 -12.66 -25.98
C ARG A 665 -10.68 -13.62 -26.98
N SER A 666 -11.97 -13.48 -27.28
CA SER A 666 -12.67 -14.38 -28.20
C SER A 666 -12.24 -14.18 -29.67
N ASP A 667 -11.73 -13.01 -30.02
CA ASP A 667 -11.24 -12.63 -31.35
C ASP A 667 -9.71 -12.46 -31.41
N ASN A 668 -8.99 -12.82 -30.33
CA ASN A 668 -7.52 -12.88 -30.29
C ASN A 668 -6.94 -14.11 -31.01
N VAL A 669 -7.76 -15.02 -31.46
CA VAL A 669 -7.33 -16.29 -32.07
C VAL A 669 -7.93 -16.47 -33.46
N TRP A 670 -7.07 -16.76 -34.43
CA TRP A 670 -7.47 -17.20 -35.76
C TRP A 670 -6.96 -18.62 -36.00
N THR A 671 -7.78 -19.46 -36.65
CA THR A 671 -7.41 -20.82 -37.08
C THR A 671 -7.69 -21.05 -38.57
N THR A 672 -6.98 -21.98 -39.20
CA THR A 672 -7.11 -22.29 -40.66
C THR A 672 -8.54 -22.66 -41.07
N GLY A 673 -9.45 -22.94 -40.13
CA GLY A 673 -10.86 -23.27 -40.40
C GLY A 673 -11.80 -22.07 -40.39
N ASP A 674 -11.32 -20.90 -40.01
CA ASP A 674 -12.12 -19.67 -39.85
C ASP A 674 -12.15 -18.80 -41.14
N ALA A 675 -11.52 -19.27 -42.27
CA ALA A 675 -11.38 -18.56 -43.54
C ALA A 675 -12.55 -18.80 -44.50
#